data_37842a4bc88bf5d0ad90f1d54d0cedc5
#
_entry.id   37842a4bc88bf5d0ad90f1d54d0cedc5
#
_cell.length_a   1.000
_cell.length_b   1.000
_cell.length_c   1.000
_cell.angle_alpha   90.00
_cell.angle_beta   90.00
_cell.angle_gamma   90.00
#
_symmetry.space_group_name_H-M   'P 1'
#
loop_
_entity.id
_entity.type
_entity.pdbx_description
1 polymer ?
#
loop_
_entity_poly.entity_id
_entity_poly.type
_entity_poly.pdbx_seq_one_letter_code
_entity_poly.pdbx_strand_id
1 'polypeptide(L)'
;MNSQKDVTVYPTLPELTFRGMFLGMLITVIFTASNVYLGLKVGLTFSSSIPAAVISMAILRMFKDSNILENNMVHTQASAAGTLSAIIFILPGLLMLGYWQGFPFWQTMVLCACGGSLGVLFTIPLRRAMVVNSDLPYPEGLAAAEILKIGSASHDEDKKASKDTGMKDIVKGTSLAGLISLCANGFHVLSSEFSYWMSFGKVTTQIPLGFSMALLGAGYLIGIASGIAILVGTLLAWGVFVPYLTSTLSPAEGQTAAAFAKAVWAQKVRFIGAGTIGIAAIWTLIKLLGPVIDGIKMSINAIRANDTAEKQALHHTDIDMSPKAVGLVFLAILAGLFFTFYTFVADAALPASVSITYIVVGILIAILMGFFVAAACGYMAGLIGTSASPISGIGILGIIVSSLAVLALGNAFNIFATAEGAKFATALAIFITSVIVSIASISNDNLQDLKTGYIVGATPWKQQVALILGSVVGAIAIAPVLNLLYQAYGFTGALPRETMDPSQALAAPQAVLMTTIAQGIFSSDLDWNFILFGIGVGVVAIIVDMLLRKSTKSLALPPLAIGMGIYLPPTLEVPLVIGAVIGYFIHKHLRNRAQQRNPEHVEEDVDACHQRGVLFASGLIVGESLMGVIIAMIIVFSITTGGSEDPLALVGKNFANTADFLGLGVFVLSIIYFIYHILSTKFTPSDK
;
A
#
# COMPACT_ATOMS: atom_id res chain seq x y z
N MET A 1 27.45 25.42 -8.34
CA MET A 1 28.40 24.40 -8.87
C MET A 1 27.54 23.29 -9.48
N ASN A 2 27.52 23.23 -10.81
CA ASN A 2 26.67 22.30 -11.57
C ASN A 2 27.23 20.88 -11.41
N SER A 3 26.60 20.06 -10.58
CA SER A 3 26.78 18.62 -10.69
C SER A 3 25.86 18.13 -11.84
N GLN A 4 26.32 18.23 -13.07
CA GLN A 4 25.89 17.35 -14.12
C GLN A 4 26.28 15.94 -13.69
N LYS A 5 25.36 15.24 -13.00
CA LYS A 5 25.50 13.79 -12.77
C LYS A 5 25.45 13.13 -14.14
N ASP A 6 26.48 12.39 -14.49
CA ASP A 6 26.62 11.65 -15.71
C ASP A 6 25.38 10.81 -15.99
N VAL A 7 24.54 11.29 -16.90
CA VAL A 7 23.44 10.49 -17.47
C VAL A 7 24.08 9.46 -18.37
N THR A 8 24.03 8.20 -17.99
CA THR A 8 24.56 7.10 -18.83
C THR A 8 23.66 6.97 -20.05
N VAL A 9 24.06 7.57 -21.17
CA VAL A 9 23.34 7.47 -22.44
C VAL A 9 23.70 6.14 -23.08
N TYR A 10 22.77 5.20 -23.08
CA TYR A 10 22.93 3.96 -23.83
C TYR A 10 22.55 4.20 -25.30
N PRO A 11 23.21 3.54 -26.28
CA PRO A 11 22.78 3.57 -27.67
C PRO A 11 21.35 3.04 -27.77
N THR A 12 20.65 3.35 -28.86
CA THR A 12 19.23 3.04 -29.12
C THR A 12 18.93 1.54 -28.98
N LEU A 13 18.85 1.05 -27.75
CA LEU A 13 18.51 -0.33 -27.43
C LEU A 13 16.99 -0.51 -27.47
N PRO A 14 16.48 -1.71 -27.79
CA PRO A 14 15.06 -1.98 -27.72
C PRO A 14 14.57 -1.89 -26.27
N GLU A 15 13.54 -1.08 -26.04
CA GLU A 15 12.98 -0.80 -24.72
C GLU A 15 11.68 -1.57 -24.48
N LEU A 16 10.66 -1.34 -25.36
CA LEU A 16 9.39 -2.05 -25.33
C LEU A 16 9.48 -3.32 -26.17
N THR A 17 9.83 -4.43 -25.54
CA THR A 17 9.85 -5.75 -26.19
C THR A 17 8.63 -6.56 -25.79
N PHE A 18 8.14 -7.42 -26.68
CA PHE A 18 6.98 -8.27 -26.38
C PHE A 18 7.23 -9.17 -25.17
N ARG A 19 8.42 -9.81 -25.07
CA ARG A 19 8.79 -10.66 -23.93
C ARG A 19 8.88 -9.88 -22.63
N GLY A 20 9.45 -8.66 -22.67
CA GLY A 20 9.54 -7.78 -21.50
C GLY A 20 8.15 -7.37 -21.04
N MET A 21 7.28 -6.92 -21.94
CA MET A 21 5.91 -6.54 -21.59
C MET A 21 5.09 -7.72 -21.05
N PHE A 22 5.24 -8.91 -21.63
CA PHE A 22 4.58 -10.11 -21.13
C PHE A 22 5.07 -10.50 -19.71
N LEU A 23 6.38 -10.45 -19.48
CA LEU A 23 6.95 -10.68 -18.15
C LEU A 23 6.45 -9.63 -17.14
N GLY A 24 6.42 -8.36 -17.55
CA GLY A 24 5.87 -7.28 -16.73
C GLY A 24 4.40 -7.52 -16.36
N MET A 25 3.56 -8.00 -17.28
CA MET A 25 2.18 -8.37 -17.00
C MET A 25 2.07 -9.48 -15.95
N LEU A 26 2.87 -10.54 -16.06
CA LEU A 26 2.88 -11.62 -15.06
C LEU A 26 3.28 -11.14 -13.68
N ILE A 27 4.35 -10.35 -13.60
CA ILE A 27 4.82 -9.76 -12.34
C ILE A 27 3.76 -8.84 -11.77
N THR A 28 3.10 -8.01 -12.59
CA THR A 28 2.00 -7.14 -12.17
C THR A 28 0.87 -7.92 -11.51
N VAL A 29 0.40 -9.01 -12.13
CA VAL A 29 -0.68 -9.83 -11.55
C VAL A 29 -0.28 -10.43 -10.21
N ILE A 30 0.92 -10.99 -10.09
CA ILE A 30 1.44 -11.60 -8.87
C ILE A 30 1.51 -10.58 -7.73
N PHE A 31 2.13 -9.42 -7.98
CA PHE A 31 2.28 -8.40 -6.95
C PHE A 31 0.96 -7.68 -6.63
N THR A 32 0.05 -7.54 -7.60
CA THR A 32 -1.31 -7.03 -7.35
C THR A 32 -2.04 -7.95 -6.36
N ALA A 33 -2.05 -9.26 -6.62
CA ALA A 33 -2.69 -10.22 -5.72
C ALA A 33 -2.08 -10.18 -4.30
N SER A 34 -0.74 -10.12 -4.20
CA SER A 34 -0.03 -10.01 -2.93
C SER A 34 -0.38 -8.73 -2.17
N ASN A 35 -0.37 -7.58 -2.84
CA ASN A 35 -0.66 -6.30 -2.20
C ASN A 35 -2.14 -6.16 -1.81
N VAL A 36 -3.06 -6.70 -2.61
CA VAL A 36 -4.49 -6.71 -2.27
C VAL A 36 -4.72 -7.51 -0.98
N TYR A 37 -4.14 -8.70 -0.86
CA TYR A 37 -4.26 -9.51 0.36
C TYR A 37 -3.65 -8.80 1.58
N LEU A 38 -2.40 -8.34 1.48
CA LEU A 38 -1.71 -7.66 2.57
C LEU A 38 -2.45 -6.39 3.00
N GLY A 39 -2.87 -5.59 2.05
CA GLY A 39 -3.56 -4.33 2.34
C GLY A 39 -4.93 -4.52 2.97
N LEU A 40 -5.68 -5.57 2.59
CA LEU A 40 -6.92 -5.95 3.27
C LEU A 40 -6.65 -6.48 4.68
N LYS A 41 -5.53 -7.16 4.89
CA LYS A 41 -5.16 -7.70 6.20
C LYS A 41 -4.76 -6.61 7.18
N VAL A 42 -3.93 -5.63 6.76
CA VAL A 42 -3.31 -4.65 7.67
C VAL A 42 -3.42 -3.18 7.26
N GLY A 43 -3.98 -2.88 6.10
CA GLY A 43 -4.07 -1.50 5.60
C GLY A 43 -2.75 -0.91 5.10
N LEU A 44 -1.80 -1.75 4.72
CA LEU A 44 -0.52 -1.36 4.14
C LEU A 44 -0.30 -2.05 2.80
N THR A 45 0.32 -1.34 1.86
CA THR A 45 0.85 -1.90 0.62
C THR A 45 2.36 -1.70 0.58
N PHE A 46 3.08 -2.51 -0.17
CA PHE A 46 4.52 -2.37 -0.35
C PHE A 46 4.87 -2.09 -1.81
N SER A 47 5.97 -1.38 -2.01
CA SER A 47 6.48 -1.10 -3.35
C SER A 47 6.97 -2.39 -4.01
N SER A 48 6.47 -2.66 -5.22
CA SER A 48 6.89 -3.80 -6.03
C SER A 48 8.08 -3.49 -6.95
N SER A 49 8.53 -2.24 -7.01
CA SER A 49 9.54 -1.79 -7.98
C SER A 49 10.88 -2.51 -7.83
N ILE A 50 11.49 -2.54 -6.66
CA ILE A 50 12.78 -3.21 -6.43
C ILE A 50 12.71 -4.72 -6.67
N PRO A 51 11.76 -5.47 -6.07
CA PRO A 51 11.60 -6.89 -6.37
C PRO A 51 11.36 -7.17 -7.85
N ALA A 52 10.54 -6.37 -8.51
CA ALA A 52 10.26 -6.52 -9.94
C ALA A 52 11.52 -6.33 -10.82
N ALA A 53 12.36 -5.34 -10.49
CA ALA A 53 13.63 -5.13 -11.19
C ALA A 53 14.55 -6.36 -11.06
N VAL A 54 14.68 -6.92 -9.84
CA VAL A 54 15.52 -8.11 -9.60
C VAL A 54 14.98 -9.34 -10.33
N ILE A 55 13.67 -9.57 -10.29
CA ILE A 55 13.02 -10.70 -10.98
C ILE A 55 13.17 -10.54 -12.50
N SER A 56 12.95 -9.33 -13.02
CA SER A 56 13.12 -9.02 -14.45
C SER A 56 14.53 -9.36 -14.92
N MET A 57 15.54 -8.84 -14.24
CA MET A 57 16.94 -9.12 -14.58
C MET A 57 17.31 -10.59 -14.49
N ALA A 58 16.79 -11.31 -13.48
CA ALA A 58 17.06 -12.73 -13.33
C ALA A 58 16.47 -13.57 -14.47
N ILE A 59 15.27 -13.22 -14.94
CA ILE A 59 14.59 -13.96 -16.01
C ILE A 59 15.09 -13.53 -17.39
N LEU A 60 15.17 -12.23 -17.67
CA LEU A 60 15.55 -11.73 -19.00
C LEU A 60 17.00 -12.03 -19.36
N ARG A 61 17.90 -12.22 -18.38
CA ARG A 61 19.27 -12.67 -18.67
C ARG A 61 19.38 -14.03 -19.40
N MET A 62 18.30 -14.82 -19.38
CA MET A 62 18.25 -16.05 -20.16
C MET A 62 18.28 -15.77 -21.69
N PHE A 63 18.02 -14.53 -22.08
CA PHE A 63 18.03 -14.07 -23.46
C PHE A 63 19.31 -13.26 -23.72
N LYS A 64 20.03 -13.58 -24.80
CA LYS A 64 21.36 -13.00 -25.11
C LYS A 64 21.34 -11.49 -25.40
N ASP A 65 20.20 -10.97 -25.85
CA ASP A 65 19.97 -9.58 -26.26
C ASP A 65 19.21 -8.76 -25.19
N SER A 66 19.14 -9.26 -23.96
CA SER A 66 18.57 -8.53 -22.83
C SER A 66 19.41 -7.29 -22.49
N ASN A 67 18.75 -6.19 -22.21
CA ASN A 67 19.39 -4.93 -21.91
C ASN A 67 18.74 -4.19 -20.74
N ILE A 68 19.42 -3.16 -20.23
CA ILE A 68 18.96 -2.38 -19.07
C ILE A 68 17.64 -1.67 -19.30
N LEU A 69 17.42 -1.16 -20.53
CA LEU A 69 16.21 -0.40 -20.85
C LEU A 69 14.98 -1.31 -20.93
N GLU A 70 15.14 -2.54 -21.47
CA GLU A 70 14.10 -3.56 -21.43
C GLU A 70 13.72 -3.92 -19.98
N ASN A 71 14.71 -4.14 -19.10
CA ASN A 71 14.46 -4.41 -17.69
C ASN A 71 13.79 -3.23 -16.99
N ASN A 72 14.16 -1.99 -17.34
CA ASN A 72 13.49 -0.80 -16.82
C ASN A 72 12.02 -0.73 -17.22
N MET A 73 11.66 -1.13 -18.46
CA MET A 73 10.25 -1.16 -18.88
C MET A 73 9.44 -2.21 -18.11
N VAL A 74 10.01 -3.39 -17.86
CA VAL A 74 9.38 -4.43 -17.01
C VAL A 74 9.19 -3.92 -15.59
N HIS A 75 10.22 -3.31 -15.02
CA HIS A 75 10.17 -2.68 -13.70
C HIS A 75 9.04 -1.64 -13.62
N THR A 76 9.01 -0.68 -14.56
CA THR A 76 7.99 0.37 -14.63
C THR A 76 6.57 -0.21 -14.78
N GLN A 77 6.38 -1.22 -15.62
CA GLN A 77 5.07 -1.87 -15.77
C GLN A 77 4.62 -2.56 -14.48
N ALA A 78 5.54 -3.26 -13.81
CA ALA A 78 5.23 -4.04 -12.62
C ALA A 78 5.07 -3.19 -11.36
N SER A 79 5.63 -1.98 -11.32
CA SER A 79 5.50 -1.07 -10.18
C SER A 79 4.05 -0.65 -9.94
N ALA A 80 3.25 -0.52 -11.02
CA ALA A 80 1.81 -0.24 -10.93
C ALA A 80 1.04 -1.21 -10.01
N ALA A 81 1.51 -2.46 -9.89
CA ALA A 81 0.86 -3.48 -9.06
C ALA A 81 0.83 -3.12 -7.57
N GLY A 82 1.95 -2.62 -7.06
CA GLY A 82 2.06 -2.24 -5.66
C GLY A 82 1.15 -1.07 -5.31
N THR A 83 1.14 -0.07 -6.15
CA THR A 83 0.47 1.21 -5.86
C THR A 83 -1.01 1.22 -6.23
N LEU A 84 -1.42 0.70 -7.39
CA LEU A 84 -2.84 0.63 -7.77
C LEU A 84 -3.65 -0.23 -6.79
N SER A 85 -3.01 -1.19 -6.14
CA SER A 85 -3.63 -2.01 -5.09
C SER A 85 -4.16 -1.19 -3.92
N ALA A 86 -3.71 0.07 -3.72
CA ALA A 86 -4.24 0.96 -2.69
C ALA A 86 -5.74 1.30 -2.85
N ILE A 87 -6.37 0.96 -3.97
CA ILE A 87 -7.83 1.04 -4.16
C ILE A 87 -8.61 0.24 -3.09
N ILE A 88 -7.99 -0.80 -2.52
CA ILE A 88 -8.56 -1.58 -1.42
C ILE A 88 -8.77 -0.79 -0.13
N PHE A 89 -8.16 0.38 -0.02
CA PHE A 89 -8.37 1.29 1.11
C PHE A 89 -9.74 1.98 1.07
N ILE A 90 -10.44 1.92 -0.04
CA ILE A 90 -11.71 2.64 -0.26
C ILE A 90 -12.81 1.69 -0.75
N LEU A 91 -12.54 0.95 -1.84
CA LEU A 91 -13.55 0.22 -2.59
C LEU A 91 -14.33 -0.83 -1.78
N PRO A 92 -13.73 -1.58 -0.82
CA PRO A 92 -14.47 -2.51 0.02
C PRO A 92 -15.58 -1.86 0.85
N GLY A 93 -15.51 -0.55 1.07
CA GLY A 93 -16.56 0.22 1.72
C GLY A 93 -17.94 0.07 1.06
N LEU A 94 -17.99 -0.16 -0.25
CA LEU A 94 -19.27 -0.40 -0.97
C LEU A 94 -19.95 -1.71 -0.55
N LEU A 95 -19.17 -2.75 -0.19
CA LEU A 95 -19.72 -3.97 0.38
C LEU A 95 -20.11 -3.78 1.84
N MET A 96 -19.30 -3.04 2.61
CA MET A 96 -19.59 -2.75 4.03
C MET A 96 -20.88 -1.94 4.20
N LEU A 97 -21.20 -1.09 3.23
CA LEU A 97 -22.49 -0.39 3.13
C LEU A 97 -23.63 -1.31 2.70
N GLY A 98 -23.34 -2.50 2.20
CA GLY A 98 -24.32 -3.36 1.54
C GLY A 98 -24.89 -2.74 0.26
N TYR A 99 -24.16 -1.80 -0.37
CA TYR A 99 -24.52 -1.24 -1.68
C TYR A 99 -24.16 -2.20 -2.80
N TRP A 100 -23.01 -2.84 -2.72
CA TRP A 100 -22.61 -3.96 -3.56
C TRP A 100 -22.69 -5.28 -2.79
N GLN A 101 -23.00 -6.37 -3.52
CA GLN A 101 -23.01 -7.75 -3.00
C GLN A 101 -21.73 -8.53 -3.39
N GLY A 102 -20.90 -7.94 -4.19
CA GLY A 102 -19.62 -8.41 -4.69
C GLY A 102 -19.01 -7.29 -5.51
N PHE A 103 -17.79 -7.46 -6.03
CA PHE A 103 -17.14 -6.45 -6.87
C PHE A 103 -17.53 -6.67 -8.34
N PRO A 104 -18.35 -5.81 -8.97
CA PRO A 104 -18.69 -5.91 -10.37
C PRO A 104 -17.41 -5.77 -11.21
N PHE A 105 -17.11 -6.79 -12.02
CA PHE A 105 -15.83 -6.87 -12.74
C PHE A 105 -15.58 -5.62 -13.61
N TRP A 106 -16.54 -5.29 -14.48
CA TRP A 106 -16.37 -4.20 -15.44
C TRP A 106 -16.30 -2.82 -14.78
N GLN A 107 -17.16 -2.56 -13.78
CA GLN A 107 -17.13 -1.28 -13.07
C GLN A 107 -15.80 -1.10 -12.30
N THR A 108 -15.38 -2.12 -11.57
CA THR A 108 -14.13 -2.09 -10.80
C THR A 108 -12.92 -1.97 -11.71
N MET A 109 -12.86 -2.80 -12.78
CA MET A 109 -11.75 -2.79 -13.73
C MET A 109 -11.62 -1.44 -14.44
N VAL A 110 -12.70 -0.93 -15.02
CA VAL A 110 -12.65 0.34 -15.78
C VAL A 110 -12.37 1.52 -14.85
N LEU A 111 -12.94 1.54 -13.64
CA LEU A 111 -12.63 2.57 -12.63
C LEU A 111 -11.14 2.60 -12.29
N CYS A 112 -10.55 1.44 -11.96
CA CYS A 112 -9.13 1.34 -11.61
C CYS A 112 -8.23 1.68 -12.81
N ALA A 113 -8.55 1.17 -14.00
CA ALA A 113 -7.78 1.43 -15.22
C ALA A 113 -7.82 2.92 -15.61
N CYS A 114 -9.00 3.55 -15.55
CA CYS A 114 -9.15 4.98 -15.81
C CYS A 114 -8.42 5.83 -14.77
N GLY A 115 -8.59 5.55 -13.49
CA GLY A 115 -7.90 6.26 -12.42
C GLY A 115 -6.39 6.12 -12.52
N GLY A 116 -5.87 4.90 -12.70
CA GLY A 116 -4.46 4.66 -12.88
C GLY A 116 -3.87 5.36 -14.11
N SER A 117 -4.55 5.25 -15.25
CA SER A 117 -4.13 5.93 -16.48
C SER A 117 -4.16 7.46 -16.37
N LEU A 118 -5.15 8.04 -15.66
CA LEU A 118 -5.16 9.48 -15.33
C LEU A 118 -3.96 9.86 -14.49
N GLY A 119 -3.58 9.04 -13.52
CA GLY A 119 -2.37 9.25 -12.71
C GLY A 119 -1.12 9.38 -13.58
N VAL A 120 -0.97 8.55 -14.60
CA VAL A 120 0.12 8.67 -15.58
C VAL A 120 0.01 9.97 -16.38
N LEU A 121 -1.16 10.27 -16.94
CA LEU A 121 -1.34 11.47 -17.77
C LEU A 121 -1.08 12.77 -17.00
N PHE A 122 -1.52 12.85 -15.75
CA PHE A 122 -1.33 14.04 -14.91
C PHE A 122 0.12 14.27 -14.52
N THR A 123 0.95 13.23 -14.48
CA THR A 123 2.38 13.37 -14.18
C THR A 123 3.23 13.76 -15.40
N ILE A 124 2.72 13.64 -16.63
CA ILE A 124 3.46 14.05 -17.84
C ILE A 124 3.91 15.51 -17.75
N PRO A 125 3.03 16.51 -17.52
CA PRO A 125 3.46 17.90 -17.38
C PRO A 125 4.34 18.15 -16.15
N LEU A 126 4.23 17.31 -15.11
CA LEU A 126 4.99 17.44 -13.86
C LEU A 126 6.43 16.90 -13.98
N ARG A 127 6.69 15.96 -14.93
CA ARG A 127 7.98 15.27 -15.04
C ARG A 127 9.16 16.23 -15.17
N ARG A 128 9.09 17.18 -16.09
CA ARG A 128 10.22 18.13 -16.28
C ARG A 128 10.52 18.93 -15.02
N ALA A 129 9.48 19.42 -14.38
CA ALA A 129 9.62 20.24 -13.18
C ALA A 129 10.12 19.42 -11.98
N MET A 130 9.58 18.23 -11.78
CA MET A 130 9.79 17.44 -10.57
C MET A 130 10.93 16.41 -10.70
N VAL A 131 11.18 15.87 -11.90
CA VAL A 131 12.19 14.81 -12.11
C VAL A 131 13.49 15.37 -12.69
N VAL A 132 13.39 16.20 -13.75
CA VAL A 132 14.58 16.68 -14.48
C VAL A 132 15.17 17.94 -13.83
N ASN A 133 14.33 18.94 -13.54
CA ASN A 133 14.75 20.25 -13.06
C ASN A 133 14.56 20.44 -11.54
N SER A 134 14.67 19.36 -10.75
CA SER A 134 14.52 19.42 -9.31
C SER A 134 15.62 18.64 -8.60
N ASP A 135 15.92 19.08 -7.37
CA ASP A 135 16.86 18.41 -6.45
C ASP A 135 16.16 17.39 -5.55
N LEU A 136 14.96 16.93 -5.93
CA LEU A 136 14.25 15.90 -5.17
C LEU A 136 15.05 14.59 -5.14
N PRO A 137 15.20 13.96 -3.97
CA PRO A 137 16.10 12.82 -3.79
C PRO A 137 15.65 11.54 -4.49
N TYR A 138 14.33 11.32 -4.67
CA TYR A 138 13.76 10.10 -5.27
C TYR A 138 14.41 8.79 -4.77
N PRO A 139 14.33 8.47 -3.47
CA PRO A 139 15.14 7.41 -2.86
C PRO A 139 14.91 6.03 -3.49
N GLU A 140 13.67 5.68 -3.79
CA GLU A 140 13.34 4.39 -4.41
C GLU A 140 13.73 4.35 -5.89
N GLY A 141 13.52 5.46 -6.62
CA GLY A 141 13.92 5.58 -8.03
C GLY A 141 15.43 5.51 -8.22
N LEU A 142 16.18 6.13 -7.31
CA LEU A 142 17.66 6.05 -7.31
C LEU A 142 18.12 4.61 -7.01
N ALA A 143 17.57 3.98 -5.98
CA ALA A 143 17.92 2.60 -5.62
C ALA A 143 17.59 1.61 -6.75
N ALA A 144 16.43 1.74 -7.40
CA ALA A 144 16.06 0.92 -8.55
C ALA A 144 17.04 1.13 -9.74
N ALA A 145 17.42 2.37 -10.03
CA ALA A 145 18.39 2.67 -11.09
C ALA A 145 19.76 2.05 -10.81
N GLU A 146 20.24 2.10 -9.56
CA GLU A 146 21.50 1.48 -9.15
C GLU A 146 21.43 -0.05 -9.31
N ILE A 147 20.37 -0.68 -8.87
CA ILE A 147 20.13 -2.13 -9.06
C ILE A 147 20.16 -2.50 -10.54
N LEU A 148 19.47 -1.74 -11.39
CA LEU A 148 19.45 -1.97 -12.83
C LEU A 148 20.84 -1.79 -13.47
N LYS A 149 21.61 -0.77 -13.06
CA LYS A 149 22.98 -0.54 -13.54
C LYS A 149 23.93 -1.67 -13.14
N ILE A 150 23.98 -2.03 -11.86
CA ILE A 150 24.79 -3.14 -11.35
C ILE A 150 24.38 -4.43 -12.06
N GLY A 151 23.07 -4.60 -12.25
CA GLY A 151 22.47 -5.73 -12.92
C GLY A 151 22.85 -5.87 -14.40
N SER A 152 23.09 -4.79 -15.11
CA SER A 152 23.42 -4.79 -16.55
C SER A 152 24.92 -4.77 -16.83
N ALA A 153 25.75 -4.24 -15.94
CA ALA A 153 27.19 -4.06 -16.15
C ALA A 153 28.03 -5.35 -16.13
N SER A 154 27.45 -6.52 -15.89
CA SER A 154 28.24 -7.72 -15.59
C SER A 154 28.44 -8.64 -16.78
N HIS A 155 29.56 -8.44 -17.50
CA HIS A 155 30.32 -9.53 -18.12
C HIS A 155 31.37 -10.13 -17.14
N ASP A 156 31.51 -9.56 -15.92
CA ASP A 156 32.42 -10.02 -14.87
C ASP A 156 31.78 -11.12 -14.01
N GLU A 157 32.52 -12.20 -13.76
CA GLU A 157 32.03 -13.38 -12.99
C GLU A 157 31.70 -13.05 -11.53
N ASP A 158 32.40 -12.10 -10.90
CA ASP A 158 32.16 -11.68 -9.51
C ASP A 158 30.84 -10.93 -9.34
N LYS A 159 30.38 -10.21 -10.35
CA LYS A 159 29.09 -9.51 -10.36
C LYS A 159 27.91 -10.41 -10.72
N LYS A 160 28.15 -11.56 -11.36
CA LYS A 160 27.14 -12.62 -11.53
C LYS A 160 26.70 -13.21 -10.18
N ALA A 161 27.62 -13.37 -9.23
CA ALA A 161 27.33 -13.91 -7.91
C ALA A 161 26.36 -13.02 -7.10
N SER A 162 26.45 -11.69 -7.25
CA SER A 162 25.57 -10.73 -6.56
C SER A 162 24.11 -10.76 -7.05
N LYS A 163 23.88 -10.97 -8.35
CA LYS A 163 22.55 -11.08 -8.97
C LYS A 163 21.81 -12.36 -8.56
N ASP A 164 22.52 -13.49 -8.56
CA ASP A 164 21.96 -14.78 -8.14
C ASP A 164 21.57 -14.76 -6.65
N THR A 165 22.25 -13.90 -5.87
CA THR A 165 21.96 -13.77 -4.45
C THR A 165 20.64 -13.05 -4.19
N GLY A 166 20.35 -11.95 -4.88
CA GLY A 166 19.12 -11.18 -4.70
C GLY A 166 17.85 -11.98 -5.05
N MET A 167 17.86 -12.69 -6.19
CA MET A 167 16.76 -13.58 -6.55
C MET A 167 16.61 -14.75 -5.56
N LYS A 168 17.73 -15.32 -5.09
CA LYS A 168 17.73 -16.36 -4.07
C LYS A 168 17.13 -15.87 -2.75
N ASP A 169 17.37 -14.61 -2.38
CA ASP A 169 16.84 -14.01 -1.15
C ASP A 169 15.31 -13.85 -1.24
N ILE A 170 14.78 -13.37 -2.37
CA ILE A 170 13.33 -13.30 -2.61
C ILE A 170 12.72 -14.72 -2.57
N VAL A 171 13.28 -15.68 -3.30
CA VAL A 171 12.76 -17.05 -3.37
C VAL A 171 12.79 -17.73 -2.00
N LYS A 172 13.86 -17.55 -1.22
CA LYS A 172 13.93 -18.11 0.15
C LYS A 172 12.88 -17.50 1.06
N GLY A 173 12.71 -16.17 1.05
CA GLY A 173 11.68 -15.50 1.82
C GLY A 173 10.28 -15.95 1.42
N THR A 174 10.00 -15.99 0.10
CA THR A 174 8.72 -16.46 -0.46
C THR A 174 8.40 -17.89 -0.07
N SER A 175 9.38 -18.82 -0.20
CA SER A 175 9.19 -20.21 0.15
C SER A 175 8.97 -20.41 1.65
N LEU A 176 9.76 -19.74 2.50
CA LEU A 176 9.63 -19.82 3.95
C LEU A 176 8.25 -19.34 4.41
N ALA A 177 7.86 -18.13 4.01
CA ALA A 177 6.59 -17.54 4.43
C ALA A 177 5.38 -18.28 3.83
N GLY A 178 5.48 -18.72 2.57
CA GLY A 178 4.43 -19.51 1.92
C GLY A 178 4.19 -20.84 2.60
N LEU A 179 5.25 -21.57 2.97
CA LEU A 179 5.13 -22.85 3.69
C LEU A 179 4.53 -22.66 5.09
N ILE A 180 4.99 -21.64 5.83
CA ILE A 180 4.45 -21.33 7.16
C ILE A 180 2.97 -20.96 7.05
N SER A 181 2.59 -20.12 6.07
CA SER A 181 1.21 -19.74 5.83
C SER A 181 0.33 -20.94 5.45
N LEU A 182 0.82 -21.85 4.63
CA LEU A 182 0.11 -23.09 4.30
C LEU A 182 -0.12 -23.95 5.54
N CYS A 183 0.89 -24.11 6.40
CA CYS A 183 0.78 -24.87 7.64
C CYS A 183 -0.16 -24.22 8.66
N ALA A 184 -0.19 -22.88 8.72
CA ALA A 184 -1.03 -22.12 9.65
C ALA A 184 -2.48 -21.97 9.15
N ASN A 185 -2.64 -21.43 7.95
CA ASN A 185 -3.95 -21.02 7.42
C ASN A 185 -4.61 -22.10 6.54
N GLY A 186 -3.82 -23.09 6.06
CA GLY A 186 -4.34 -24.21 5.29
C GLY A 186 -4.51 -25.46 6.16
N PHE A 187 -3.42 -26.00 6.66
CA PHE A 187 -3.41 -27.28 7.42
C PHE A 187 -3.84 -27.13 8.88
N HIS A 188 -3.86 -25.91 9.42
CA HIS A 188 -4.14 -25.60 10.84
C HIS A 188 -3.22 -26.28 11.86
N VAL A 189 -2.07 -26.82 11.42
CA VAL A 189 -1.07 -27.45 12.31
C VAL A 189 -0.23 -26.44 13.09
N LEU A 190 -0.19 -25.20 12.63
CA LEU A 190 0.39 -24.05 13.31
C LEU A 190 -0.71 -23.03 13.59
N SER A 191 -0.61 -22.31 14.71
CA SER A 191 -1.45 -21.13 14.90
C SER A 191 -0.85 -19.93 14.19
N SER A 192 -1.71 -19.02 13.69
CA SER A 192 -1.30 -17.75 13.11
C SER A 192 -1.20 -16.64 14.16
N GLU A 193 -1.80 -16.84 15.34
CA GLU A 193 -1.81 -15.87 16.44
C GLU A 193 -2.09 -16.57 17.76
N PHE A 194 -1.70 -15.91 18.86
CA PHE A 194 -2.00 -16.29 20.21
C PHE A 194 -2.24 -15.05 21.06
N SER A 195 -3.22 -15.08 21.95
CA SER A 195 -3.50 -13.98 22.87
C SER A 195 -3.61 -14.49 24.30
N TYR A 196 -2.75 -13.99 25.17
CA TYR A 196 -2.84 -14.28 26.59
C TYR A 196 -3.73 -13.24 27.27
N TRP A 197 -4.89 -13.69 27.76
CA TRP A 197 -5.88 -12.82 28.40
C TRP A 197 -5.65 -12.71 29.90
N MET A 198 -5.72 -11.49 30.41
CA MET A 198 -5.58 -11.18 31.84
C MET A 198 -6.80 -10.39 32.30
N SER A 199 -7.39 -10.83 33.40
CA SER A 199 -8.53 -10.13 34.04
C SER A 199 -8.20 -9.85 35.50
N PHE A 200 -8.31 -8.60 35.91
CA PHE A 200 -8.10 -8.10 37.26
C PHE A 200 -9.40 -7.44 37.76
N GLY A 201 -10.27 -8.23 38.33
CA GLY A 201 -11.63 -7.80 38.68
C GLY A 201 -12.45 -7.50 37.42
N LYS A 202 -12.88 -6.25 37.25
CA LYS A 202 -13.59 -5.81 36.02
C LYS A 202 -12.66 -5.42 34.86
N VAL A 203 -11.39 -5.19 35.14
CA VAL A 203 -10.40 -4.79 34.15
C VAL A 203 -9.97 -5.98 33.32
N THR A 204 -10.05 -5.90 31.99
CA THR A 204 -9.60 -6.96 31.11
C THR A 204 -8.65 -6.40 30.06
N THR A 205 -7.53 -7.09 29.85
CA THR A 205 -6.53 -6.78 28.83
C THR A 205 -5.94 -8.07 28.26
N GLN A 206 -5.08 -7.95 27.26
CA GLN A 206 -4.39 -9.07 26.63
C GLN A 206 -2.93 -8.75 26.31
N ILE A 207 -2.10 -9.80 26.27
CA ILE A 207 -0.79 -9.78 25.61
C ILE A 207 -0.96 -10.51 24.27
N PRO A 208 -0.98 -9.77 23.15
CA PRO A 208 -1.17 -10.36 21.84
C PRO A 208 0.16 -10.85 21.27
N LEU A 209 0.16 -11.97 20.58
CA LEU A 209 1.29 -12.49 19.79
C LEU A 209 0.76 -12.90 18.42
N GLY A 210 1.26 -12.29 17.37
CA GLY A 210 0.99 -12.69 15.98
C GLY A 210 2.21 -13.34 15.36
N PHE A 211 2.03 -14.29 14.46
CA PHE A 211 3.09 -15.10 13.87
C PHE A 211 3.22 -14.90 12.35
N SER A 212 2.70 -13.80 11.82
CA SER A 212 2.75 -13.48 10.40
C SER A 212 4.16 -13.11 9.94
N MET A 213 4.68 -13.86 8.97
CA MET A 213 5.96 -13.58 8.31
C MET A 213 5.89 -12.35 7.42
N ALA A 214 4.74 -12.12 6.76
CA ALA A 214 4.53 -10.93 5.95
C ALA A 214 4.63 -9.66 6.78
N LEU A 215 4.04 -9.67 7.99
CA LEU A 215 4.08 -8.51 8.89
C LEU A 215 5.45 -8.31 9.53
N LEU A 216 6.17 -9.39 9.79
CA LEU A 216 7.58 -9.30 10.20
C LEU A 216 8.43 -8.61 9.11
N GLY A 217 8.26 -9.01 7.85
CA GLY A 217 8.91 -8.38 6.70
C GLY A 217 8.48 -6.92 6.52
N ALA A 218 7.19 -6.62 6.60
CA ALA A 218 6.68 -5.26 6.52
C ALA A 218 7.23 -4.37 7.64
N GLY A 219 7.31 -4.89 8.87
CA GLY A 219 7.92 -4.21 10.00
C GLY A 219 9.39 -3.84 9.76
N TYR A 220 10.17 -4.77 9.18
CA TYR A 220 11.55 -4.50 8.78
C TYR A 220 11.66 -3.34 7.79
N LEU A 221 10.71 -3.24 6.83
CA LEU A 221 10.70 -2.20 5.80
C LEU A 221 10.25 -0.82 6.33
N ILE A 222 9.26 -0.76 7.23
CA ILE A 222 8.75 0.53 7.75
C ILE A 222 9.68 1.22 8.74
N GLY A 223 10.63 0.47 9.32
CA GLY A 223 11.66 0.98 10.20
C GLY A 223 11.23 1.27 11.64
N ILE A 224 12.23 1.56 12.49
CA ILE A 224 12.09 1.61 13.96
C ILE A 224 11.16 2.72 14.45
N ALA A 225 11.17 3.90 13.82
CA ALA A 225 10.33 5.02 14.26
C ALA A 225 8.84 4.69 14.17
N SER A 226 8.42 4.11 13.04
CA SER A 226 7.05 3.66 12.82
C SER A 226 6.70 2.46 13.73
N GLY A 227 7.63 1.52 13.89
CA GLY A 227 7.44 0.37 14.78
C GLY A 227 7.20 0.78 16.24
N ILE A 228 8.00 1.71 16.77
CA ILE A 228 7.80 2.25 18.12
C ILE A 228 6.49 3.03 18.23
N ALA A 229 6.12 3.81 17.21
CA ALA A 229 4.87 4.54 17.21
C ALA A 229 3.65 3.60 17.23
N ILE A 230 3.68 2.50 16.45
CA ILE A 230 2.66 1.44 16.52
C ILE A 230 2.61 0.83 17.92
N LEU A 231 3.76 0.48 18.51
CA LEU A 231 3.81 -0.06 19.87
C LEU A 231 3.18 0.89 20.90
N VAL A 232 3.47 2.19 20.81
CA VAL A 232 2.85 3.20 21.69
C VAL A 232 1.33 3.19 21.50
N GLY A 233 0.83 3.14 20.27
CA GLY A 233 -0.60 3.03 19.98
C GLY A 233 -1.23 1.78 20.57
N THR A 234 -0.60 0.61 20.39
CA THR A 234 -1.04 -0.67 20.98
C THR A 234 -1.11 -0.61 22.51
N LEU A 235 -0.08 -0.02 23.14
CA LEU A 235 -0.05 0.15 24.60
C LEU A 235 -1.13 1.13 25.07
N LEU A 236 -1.43 2.20 24.34
CA LEU A 236 -2.55 3.08 24.66
C LEU A 236 -3.90 2.34 24.55
N ALA A 237 -4.10 1.56 23.49
CA ALA A 237 -5.34 0.82 23.28
C ALA A 237 -5.55 -0.25 24.36
N TRP A 238 -4.59 -1.16 24.52
CA TRP A 238 -4.73 -2.35 25.36
C TRP A 238 -4.14 -2.20 26.76
N GLY A 239 -3.32 -1.20 27.01
CA GLY A 239 -2.80 -0.86 28.33
C GLY A 239 -3.61 0.20 29.07
N VAL A 240 -4.35 1.07 28.33
CA VAL A 240 -5.09 2.19 28.94
C VAL A 240 -6.57 2.17 28.58
N PHE A 241 -6.93 2.27 27.30
CA PHE A 241 -8.32 2.53 26.90
C PHE A 241 -9.24 1.33 27.11
N VAL A 242 -8.85 0.12 26.66
CA VAL A 242 -9.65 -1.11 26.89
C VAL A 242 -9.77 -1.41 28.39
N PRO A 243 -8.69 -1.41 29.19
CA PRO A 243 -8.77 -1.59 30.64
C PRO A 243 -9.71 -0.59 31.33
N TYR A 244 -9.59 0.69 30.99
CA TYR A 244 -10.44 1.73 31.55
C TYR A 244 -11.92 1.50 31.18
N LEU A 245 -12.24 1.28 29.92
CA LEU A 245 -13.62 1.09 29.47
C LEU A 245 -14.24 -0.20 29.98
N THR A 246 -13.48 -1.30 30.09
CA THR A 246 -13.98 -2.55 30.67
C THR A 246 -14.26 -2.42 32.17
N SER A 247 -13.54 -1.53 32.87
CA SER A 247 -13.81 -1.26 34.29
C SER A 247 -15.10 -0.46 34.52
N THR A 248 -15.49 0.38 33.55
CA THR A 248 -16.65 1.30 33.66
C THR A 248 -17.93 0.76 33.05
N LEU A 249 -17.80 -0.14 32.04
CA LEU A 249 -18.92 -0.75 31.35
C LEU A 249 -19.20 -2.16 31.91
N SER A 250 -20.42 -2.65 31.68
CA SER A 250 -20.82 -4.00 32.13
C SER A 250 -20.95 -4.92 30.91
N PRO A 251 -20.45 -6.17 30.98
CA PRO A 251 -20.66 -7.15 29.92
C PRO A 251 -22.14 -7.56 29.81
N ALA A 252 -22.56 -8.02 28.63
CA ALA A 252 -23.88 -8.62 28.45
C ALA A 252 -23.96 -9.97 29.19
N GLU A 253 -25.18 -10.41 29.51
CA GLU A 253 -25.39 -11.71 30.18
C GLU A 253 -24.76 -12.86 29.37
N GLY A 254 -23.92 -13.65 30.05
CA GLY A 254 -23.23 -14.79 29.43
C GLY A 254 -21.99 -14.46 28.59
N GLN A 255 -21.61 -13.19 28.48
CA GLN A 255 -20.42 -12.78 27.71
C GLN A 255 -19.13 -13.00 28.53
N THR A 256 -18.15 -13.69 27.93
CA THR A 256 -16.83 -13.86 28.56
C THR A 256 -16.06 -12.53 28.61
N ALA A 257 -15.17 -12.39 29.59
CA ALA A 257 -14.35 -11.18 29.75
C ALA A 257 -13.53 -10.84 28.49
N ALA A 258 -12.98 -11.85 27.81
CA ALA A 258 -12.25 -11.68 26.55
C ALA A 258 -13.16 -11.19 25.39
N ALA A 259 -14.34 -11.78 25.24
CA ALA A 259 -15.31 -11.35 24.21
C ALA A 259 -15.81 -9.93 24.48
N PHE A 260 -16.03 -9.58 25.75
CA PHE A 260 -16.40 -8.23 26.16
C PHE A 260 -15.30 -7.20 25.84
N ALA A 261 -14.06 -7.48 26.18
CA ALA A 261 -12.92 -6.60 25.89
C ALA A 261 -12.71 -6.40 24.37
N LYS A 262 -12.86 -7.48 23.58
CA LYS A 262 -12.83 -7.39 22.10
C LYS A 262 -13.96 -6.51 21.57
N ALA A 263 -15.19 -6.64 22.09
CA ALA A 263 -16.32 -5.82 21.68
C ALA A 263 -16.12 -4.35 22.06
N VAL A 264 -15.63 -4.05 23.26
CA VAL A 264 -15.30 -2.68 23.70
C VAL A 264 -14.23 -2.07 22.79
N TRP A 265 -13.18 -2.81 22.47
CA TRP A 265 -12.17 -2.35 21.53
C TRP A 265 -12.78 -2.05 20.15
N ALA A 266 -13.54 -2.98 19.58
CA ALA A 266 -14.08 -2.85 18.23
C ALA A 266 -15.12 -1.73 18.09
N GLN A 267 -15.96 -1.51 19.13
CA GLN A 267 -17.06 -0.56 19.08
C GLN A 267 -16.71 0.84 19.62
N LYS A 268 -15.62 1.00 20.40
CA LYS A 268 -15.26 2.26 21.07
C LYS A 268 -13.80 2.66 20.82
N VAL A 269 -12.84 1.83 21.20
CA VAL A 269 -11.40 2.18 21.12
C VAL A 269 -10.93 2.33 19.68
N ARG A 270 -11.46 1.54 18.76
CA ARG A 270 -11.19 1.70 17.33
C ARG A 270 -11.56 3.09 16.80
N PHE A 271 -12.65 3.69 17.26
CA PHE A 271 -13.04 5.04 16.88
C PHE A 271 -12.08 6.11 17.42
N ILE A 272 -11.45 5.88 18.59
CA ILE A 272 -10.33 6.71 19.07
C ILE A 272 -9.17 6.63 18.07
N GLY A 273 -8.80 5.41 17.63
CA GLY A 273 -7.78 5.21 16.61
C GLY A 273 -8.13 5.91 15.29
N ALA A 274 -9.37 5.81 14.84
CA ALA A 274 -9.87 6.49 13.65
C ALA A 274 -9.72 8.02 13.72
N GLY A 275 -10.11 8.63 14.84
CA GLY A 275 -9.94 10.07 15.09
C GLY A 275 -8.46 10.47 15.09
N THR A 276 -7.60 9.66 15.72
CA THR A 276 -6.14 9.87 15.75
C THR A 276 -5.53 9.81 14.35
N ILE A 277 -5.89 8.81 13.54
CA ILE A 277 -5.44 8.67 12.15
C ILE A 277 -5.93 9.86 11.33
N GLY A 278 -7.20 10.24 11.46
CA GLY A 278 -7.81 11.34 10.70
C GLY A 278 -7.06 12.66 10.89
N ILE A 279 -6.84 13.08 12.14
CA ILE A 279 -6.14 14.35 12.41
C ILE A 279 -4.65 14.28 12.03
N ALA A 280 -4.00 13.12 12.24
CA ALA A 280 -2.62 12.92 11.85
C ALA A 280 -2.43 13.00 10.32
N ALA A 281 -3.36 12.46 9.54
CA ALA A 281 -3.38 12.54 8.09
C ALA A 281 -3.58 13.98 7.61
N ILE A 282 -4.56 14.72 8.17
CA ILE A 282 -4.80 16.13 7.89
C ILE A 282 -3.55 16.96 8.22
N TRP A 283 -2.93 16.72 9.37
CA TRP A 283 -1.69 17.40 9.75
C TRP A 283 -0.54 17.16 8.78
N THR A 284 -0.38 15.92 8.33
CA THR A 284 0.64 15.56 7.34
C THR A 284 0.39 16.30 6.02
N LEU A 285 -0.86 16.37 5.56
CA LEU A 285 -1.24 17.15 4.37
C LEU A 285 -0.96 18.64 4.55
N ILE A 286 -1.28 19.23 5.71
CA ILE A 286 -0.99 20.64 6.01
C ILE A 286 0.51 20.93 5.93
N LYS A 287 1.36 20.07 6.49
CA LYS A 287 2.82 20.20 6.40
C LYS A 287 3.34 20.16 4.96
N LEU A 288 2.66 19.42 4.11
CA LEU A 288 3.06 19.21 2.72
C LEU A 288 2.46 20.23 1.75
N LEU A 289 1.52 21.09 2.22
CA LEU A 289 0.92 22.12 1.38
C LEU A 289 1.96 23.09 0.77
N GLY A 290 2.96 23.52 1.55
CA GLY A 290 4.03 24.37 1.06
C GLY A 290 4.78 23.73 -0.11
N PRO A 291 5.44 22.57 0.10
CA PRO A 291 6.08 21.81 -0.95
C PRO A 291 5.20 21.51 -2.16
N VAL A 292 3.92 21.16 -1.95
CA VAL A 292 2.96 20.91 -3.04
C VAL A 292 2.72 22.16 -3.88
N ILE A 293 2.47 23.30 -3.22
CA ILE A 293 2.27 24.59 -3.91
C ILE A 293 3.52 24.95 -4.71
N ASP A 294 4.71 24.72 -4.16
CA ASP A 294 5.96 24.99 -4.86
C ASP A 294 6.14 24.03 -6.06
N GLY A 295 5.80 22.76 -5.94
CA GLY A 295 5.77 21.81 -7.06
C GLY A 295 4.80 22.23 -8.17
N ILE A 296 3.59 22.69 -7.82
CA ILE A 296 2.61 23.19 -8.79
C ILE A 296 3.14 24.47 -9.48
N LYS A 297 3.71 25.40 -8.72
CA LYS A 297 4.32 26.62 -9.30
C LYS A 297 5.45 26.29 -10.27
N MET A 298 6.34 25.36 -9.91
CA MET A 298 7.42 24.90 -10.79
C MET A 298 6.86 24.31 -12.08
N SER A 299 5.79 23.51 -12.00
CA SER A 299 5.13 22.91 -13.17
C SER A 299 4.49 23.96 -14.08
N ILE A 300 3.78 24.94 -13.52
CA ILE A 300 3.17 26.04 -14.29
C ILE A 300 4.26 26.87 -14.97
N ASN A 301 5.35 27.18 -14.28
CA ASN A 301 6.46 27.93 -14.84
C ASN A 301 7.16 27.17 -15.96
N ALA A 302 7.33 25.83 -15.83
CA ALA A 302 7.91 25.00 -16.87
C ALA A 302 7.03 24.93 -18.14
N ILE A 303 5.71 24.88 -17.99
CA ILE A 303 4.77 24.95 -19.13
C ILE A 303 4.89 26.29 -19.84
N ARG A 304 4.95 27.41 -19.09
CA ARG A 304 5.11 28.74 -19.67
C ARG A 304 6.47 28.96 -20.35
N ALA A 305 7.55 28.38 -19.83
CA ALA A 305 8.88 28.45 -20.41
C ALA A 305 9.00 27.66 -21.73
N ASN A 306 8.24 26.58 -21.90
CA ASN A 306 8.25 25.80 -23.13
C ASN A 306 7.63 26.49 -24.34
N ASP A 307 6.79 27.51 -24.14
CA ASP A 307 6.22 28.32 -25.23
C ASP A 307 7.26 29.24 -25.90
N THR A 308 8.42 29.43 -25.26
CA THR A 308 9.47 30.37 -25.73
C THR A 308 10.76 29.69 -26.18
N ALA A 309 10.89 28.36 -26.01
CA ALA A 309 12.09 27.63 -26.41
C ALA A 309 12.00 27.16 -27.87
N GLU A 310 12.95 27.62 -28.69
CA GLU A 310 13.18 27.11 -30.03
C GLU A 310 13.20 25.57 -30.07
N LYS A 311 12.60 24.98 -31.12
CA LYS A 311 12.59 23.55 -31.42
C LYS A 311 14.01 23.02 -31.64
N GLN A 312 14.80 22.91 -30.59
CA GLN A 312 16.01 22.07 -30.61
C GLN A 312 15.60 20.61 -30.68
N ALA A 313 16.34 19.81 -31.47
CA ALA A 313 16.13 18.37 -31.54
C ALA A 313 16.24 17.79 -30.13
N LEU A 314 15.10 17.38 -29.56
CA LEU A 314 15.03 16.81 -28.20
C LEU A 314 15.74 15.47 -28.18
N HIS A 315 16.60 15.25 -27.19
CA HIS A 315 17.18 13.94 -26.94
C HIS A 315 16.06 12.94 -26.59
N HIS A 316 16.20 11.65 -26.91
CA HIS A 316 15.16 10.64 -26.68
C HIS A 316 14.70 10.56 -25.21
N THR A 317 15.59 10.87 -24.25
CA THR A 317 15.30 10.93 -22.81
C THR A 317 14.40 12.11 -22.40
N ASP A 318 14.11 13.03 -23.33
CA ASP A 318 13.24 14.18 -23.09
C ASP A 318 11.91 14.13 -23.85
N ILE A 319 11.68 13.03 -24.58
CA ILE A 319 10.47 12.84 -25.37
C ILE A 319 9.39 12.19 -24.53
N ASP A 320 8.40 12.99 -24.10
CA ASP A 320 7.17 12.51 -23.47
C ASP A 320 6.15 12.06 -24.51
N MET A 321 5.06 11.42 -24.06
CA MET A 321 3.94 11.05 -24.91
C MET A 321 3.41 12.25 -25.68
N SER A 322 3.16 12.09 -26.99
CA SER A 322 2.72 13.19 -27.84
C SER A 322 1.38 13.78 -27.39
N PRO A 323 1.15 15.10 -27.51
CA PRO A 323 -0.12 15.72 -27.08
C PRO A 323 -1.36 15.10 -27.74
N LYS A 324 -1.22 14.61 -28.99
CA LYS A 324 -2.31 13.89 -29.68
C LYS A 324 -2.63 12.56 -29.01
N ALA A 325 -1.60 11.78 -28.64
CA ALA A 325 -1.79 10.52 -27.92
C ALA A 325 -2.37 10.75 -26.52
N VAL A 326 -1.87 11.75 -25.80
CA VAL A 326 -2.42 12.15 -24.49
C VAL A 326 -3.89 12.52 -24.62
N GLY A 327 -4.27 13.34 -25.63
CA GLY A 327 -5.66 13.72 -25.87
C GLY A 327 -6.55 12.52 -26.19
N LEU A 328 -6.08 11.58 -27.01
CA LEU A 328 -6.83 10.38 -27.37
C LEU A 328 -7.06 9.47 -26.14
N VAL A 329 -6.00 9.23 -25.36
CA VAL A 329 -6.08 8.42 -24.13
C VAL A 329 -7.00 9.10 -23.11
N PHE A 330 -6.89 10.43 -22.95
CA PHE A 330 -7.77 11.19 -22.06
C PHE A 330 -9.24 11.09 -22.45
N LEU A 331 -9.58 11.18 -23.74
CA LEU A 331 -10.95 10.98 -24.24
C LEU A 331 -11.45 9.56 -23.98
N ALA A 332 -10.62 8.55 -24.17
CA ALA A 332 -10.98 7.16 -23.85
C ALA A 332 -11.25 6.98 -22.36
N ILE A 333 -10.45 7.61 -21.50
CA ILE A 333 -10.64 7.60 -20.05
C ILE A 333 -11.94 8.30 -19.66
N LEU A 334 -12.25 9.46 -20.24
CA LEU A 334 -13.52 10.15 -20.00
C LEU A 334 -14.73 9.29 -20.37
N ALA A 335 -14.67 8.61 -21.52
CA ALA A 335 -15.73 7.66 -21.90
C ALA A 335 -15.84 6.49 -20.92
N GLY A 336 -14.73 5.94 -20.45
CA GLY A 336 -14.71 4.90 -19.43
C GLY A 336 -15.27 5.37 -18.08
N LEU A 337 -14.87 6.54 -17.61
CA LEU A 337 -15.43 7.14 -16.39
C LEU A 337 -16.93 7.40 -16.54
N PHE A 338 -17.35 7.97 -17.67
CA PHE A 338 -18.79 8.18 -17.90
C PHE A 338 -19.55 6.87 -17.86
N PHE A 339 -19.04 5.82 -18.49
CA PHE A 339 -19.66 4.50 -18.47
C PHE A 339 -19.79 3.93 -17.05
N THR A 340 -18.73 3.98 -16.24
CA THR A 340 -18.75 3.44 -14.87
C THR A 340 -19.65 4.26 -13.95
N PHE A 341 -19.61 5.60 -14.04
CA PHE A 341 -20.51 6.45 -13.25
C PHE A 341 -21.97 6.28 -13.69
N TYR A 342 -22.22 6.16 -14.98
CA TYR A 342 -23.57 5.93 -15.50
C TYR A 342 -24.14 4.61 -14.96
N THR A 343 -23.39 3.52 -15.06
CA THR A 343 -23.86 2.21 -14.55
C THR A 343 -24.02 2.23 -13.03
N PHE A 344 -23.15 2.93 -12.30
CA PHE A 344 -23.25 3.05 -10.84
C PHE A 344 -24.49 3.85 -10.40
N VAL A 345 -24.76 4.97 -11.04
CA VAL A 345 -25.90 5.86 -10.70
C VAL A 345 -27.24 5.28 -11.20
N ALA A 346 -27.24 4.48 -12.26
CA ALA A 346 -28.45 3.85 -12.81
C ALA A 346 -29.16 2.95 -11.79
N ASP A 347 -28.40 2.30 -10.90
CA ASP A 347 -28.94 1.42 -9.84
C ASP A 347 -29.75 2.20 -8.78
N ALA A 348 -29.56 3.52 -8.67
CA ALA A 348 -30.25 4.36 -7.70
C ALA A 348 -31.66 4.80 -8.11
N ALA A 349 -32.10 4.47 -9.33
CA ALA A 349 -33.45 4.78 -9.88
C ALA A 349 -33.84 6.28 -9.75
N LEU A 350 -32.87 7.19 -9.89
CA LEU A 350 -33.09 8.64 -9.80
C LEU A 350 -33.63 9.21 -11.13
N PRO A 351 -34.28 10.39 -11.10
CA PRO A 351 -34.66 11.10 -12.34
C PRO A 351 -33.44 11.36 -13.23
N ALA A 352 -33.59 11.25 -14.55
CA ALA A 352 -32.50 11.36 -15.52
C ALA A 352 -31.67 12.65 -15.39
N SER A 353 -32.31 13.80 -15.12
CA SER A 353 -31.61 15.08 -14.92
C SER A 353 -30.73 15.06 -13.67
N VAL A 354 -31.20 14.43 -12.58
CA VAL A 354 -30.48 14.29 -11.33
C VAL A 354 -29.30 13.33 -11.51
N SER A 355 -29.55 12.18 -12.16
CA SER A 355 -28.52 11.19 -12.48
C SER A 355 -27.37 11.79 -13.29
N ILE A 356 -27.68 12.52 -14.36
CA ILE A 356 -26.66 13.19 -15.19
C ILE A 356 -25.85 14.20 -14.37
N THR A 357 -26.51 14.95 -13.48
CA THR A 357 -25.81 15.90 -12.62
C THR A 357 -24.80 15.20 -11.70
N TYR A 358 -25.18 14.08 -11.05
CA TYR A 358 -24.25 13.31 -10.21
C TYR A 358 -23.09 12.71 -11.00
N ILE A 359 -23.35 12.23 -12.22
CA ILE A 359 -22.32 11.70 -13.10
C ILE A 359 -21.32 12.78 -13.46
N VAL A 360 -21.78 13.94 -13.97
CA VAL A 360 -20.93 15.03 -14.43
C VAL A 360 -20.13 15.62 -13.27
N VAL A 361 -20.79 15.92 -12.15
CA VAL A 361 -20.11 16.49 -10.98
C VAL A 361 -19.14 15.47 -10.36
N GLY A 362 -19.52 14.21 -10.28
CA GLY A 362 -18.61 13.15 -9.77
C GLY A 362 -17.33 13.02 -10.59
N ILE A 363 -17.46 13.00 -11.93
CA ILE A 363 -16.30 12.97 -12.83
C ILE A 363 -15.47 14.24 -12.71
N LEU A 364 -16.11 15.41 -12.63
CA LEU A 364 -15.42 16.69 -12.50
C LEU A 364 -14.60 16.74 -11.20
N ILE A 365 -15.19 16.31 -10.08
CA ILE A 365 -14.49 16.23 -8.78
C ILE A 365 -13.31 15.26 -8.89
N ALA A 366 -13.52 14.07 -9.45
CA ALA A 366 -12.47 13.07 -9.60
C ALA A 366 -11.28 13.61 -10.43
N ILE A 367 -11.55 14.34 -11.52
CA ILE A 367 -10.50 14.90 -12.37
C ILE A 367 -9.79 16.08 -11.68
N LEU A 368 -10.54 17.05 -11.13
CA LEU A 368 -9.95 18.22 -10.49
C LEU A 368 -9.14 17.85 -9.25
N MET A 369 -9.76 17.11 -8.32
CA MET A 369 -9.06 16.63 -7.14
C MET A 369 -7.93 15.66 -7.51
N GLY A 370 -8.16 14.81 -8.52
CA GLY A 370 -7.15 13.88 -9.03
C GLY A 370 -5.89 14.59 -9.52
N PHE A 371 -6.01 15.71 -10.23
CA PHE A 371 -4.86 16.51 -10.68
C PHE A 371 -4.06 17.09 -9.50
N PHE A 372 -4.75 17.72 -8.54
CA PHE A 372 -4.10 18.26 -7.34
C PHE A 372 -3.39 17.18 -6.53
N VAL A 373 -4.06 16.05 -6.38
CA VAL A 373 -3.54 14.90 -5.65
C VAL A 373 -2.35 14.27 -6.39
N ALA A 374 -2.40 14.20 -7.72
CA ALA A 374 -1.28 13.70 -8.52
C ALA A 374 -0.01 14.56 -8.33
N ALA A 375 -0.17 15.87 -8.32
CA ALA A 375 0.95 16.79 -8.07
C ALA A 375 1.48 16.65 -6.63
N ALA A 376 0.58 16.57 -5.64
CA ALA A 376 0.94 16.38 -4.24
C ALA A 376 1.68 15.06 -3.98
N CYS A 377 1.12 13.95 -4.46
CA CYS A 377 1.72 12.63 -4.30
C CYS A 377 3.05 12.50 -5.02
N GLY A 378 3.13 13.00 -6.25
CA GLY A 378 4.37 12.97 -7.01
C GLY A 378 5.50 13.73 -6.34
N TYR A 379 5.20 14.91 -5.76
CA TYR A 379 6.17 15.67 -4.99
C TYR A 379 6.62 14.92 -3.72
N MET A 380 5.66 14.36 -2.99
CA MET A 380 5.95 13.57 -1.77
C MET A 380 6.78 12.32 -2.08
N ALA A 381 6.44 11.62 -3.17
CA ALA A 381 7.24 10.49 -3.63
C ALA A 381 8.70 10.90 -3.87
N GLY A 382 8.90 12.05 -4.52
CA GLY A 382 10.23 12.60 -4.75
C GLY A 382 11.01 12.91 -3.48
N LEU A 383 10.31 13.33 -2.40
CA LEU A 383 10.94 13.68 -1.12
C LEU A 383 11.25 12.46 -0.23
N ILE A 384 10.30 11.55 -0.08
CA ILE A 384 10.33 10.53 0.99
C ILE A 384 10.19 9.10 0.47
N GLY A 385 9.95 8.92 -0.82
CA GLY A 385 9.67 7.62 -1.43
C GLY A 385 8.18 7.29 -1.51
N THR A 386 7.85 6.34 -2.37
CA THR A 386 6.47 5.87 -2.62
C THR A 386 5.90 5.18 -1.38
N SER A 387 6.70 4.32 -0.76
CA SER A 387 6.29 3.51 0.40
C SER A 387 5.98 4.35 1.65
N ALA A 388 6.62 5.51 1.79
CA ALA A 388 6.40 6.43 2.91
C ALA A 388 5.35 7.51 2.63
N SER A 389 4.84 7.58 1.41
CA SER A 389 3.85 8.57 0.99
C SER A 389 2.49 8.29 1.64
N PRO A 390 1.80 9.33 2.21
CA PRO A 390 0.57 9.12 2.96
C PRO A 390 -0.67 8.99 2.05
N ILE A 391 -0.74 7.93 1.23
CA ILE A 391 -1.89 7.66 0.33
C ILE A 391 -3.20 7.54 1.12
N SER A 392 -3.17 6.93 2.31
CA SER A 392 -4.34 6.86 3.20
C SER A 392 -4.83 8.24 3.64
N GLY A 393 -3.91 9.18 3.93
CA GLY A 393 -4.27 10.57 4.25
C GLY A 393 -4.95 11.29 3.09
N ILE A 394 -4.50 11.03 1.88
CA ILE A 394 -5.11 11.55 0.65
C ILE A 394 -6.49 10.93 0.44
N GLY A 395 -6.65 9.63 0.73
CA GLY A 395 -7.95 8.98 0.75
C GLY A 395 -8.94 9.67 1.69
N ILE A 396 -8.49 10.04 2.91
CA ILE A 396 -9.31 10.77 3.89
C ILE A 396 -9.72 12.16 3.33
N LEU A 397 -8.78 12.89 2.73
CA LEU A 397 -9.12 14.16 2.10
C LEU A 397 -10.12 13.96 0.95
N GLY A 398 -9.87 12.97 0.10
CA GLY A 398 -10.75 12.61 -1.02
C GLY A 398 -12.17 12.29 -0.57
N ILE A 399 -12.32 11.44 0.46
CA ILE A 399 -13.65 11.03 0.95
C ILE A 399 -14.39 12.22 1.60
N ILE A 400 -13.71 13.09 2.33
CA ILE A 400 -14.32 14.28 2.92
C ILE A 400 -14.82 15.23 1.83
N VAL A 401 -13.97 15.56 0.85
CA VAL A 401 -14.34 16.48 -0.25
C VAL A 401 -15.47 15.90 -1.10
N SER A 402 -15.36 14.62 -1.47
CA SER A 402 -16.40 13.93 -2.24
C SER A 402 -17.72 13.87 -1.48
N SER A 403 -17.69 13.56 -0.18
CA SER A 403 -18.88 13.51 0.66
C SER A 403 -19.54 14.88 0.82
N LEU A 404 -18.76 15.94 1.04
CA LEU A 404 -19.31 17.30 1.15
C LEU A 404 -19.93 17.78 -0.15
N ALA A 405 -19.33 17.47 -1.30
CA ALA A 405 -19.89 17.81 -2.60
C ALA A 405 -21.18 17.04 -2.90
N VAL A 406 -21.20 15.72 -2.60
CA VAL A 406 -22.42 14.90 -2.75
C VAL A 406 -23.50 15.33 -1.75
N LEU A 407 -23.13 15.74 -0.53
CA LEU A 407 -24.06 16.30 0.46
C LEU A 407 -24.72 17.58 -0.04
N ALA A 408 -23.93 18.50 -0.63
CA ALA A 408 -24.48 19.74 -1.20
C ALA A 408 -25.49 19.45 -2.32
N LEU A 409 -25.17 18.52 -3.23
CA LEU A 409 -26.09 18.08 -4.28
C LEU A 409 -27.31 17.37 -3.70
N GLY A 410 -27.11 16.51 -2.71
CA GLY A 410 -28.17 15.75 -2.07
C GLY A 410 -29.21 16.64 -1.39
N ASN A 411 -28.76 17.71 -0.74
CA ASN A 411 -29.63 18.75 -0.18
C ASN A 411 -30.37 19.52 -1.28
N ALA A 412 -29.71 19.82 -2.38
CA ALA A 412 -30.35 20.54 -3.51
C ALA A 412 -31.45 19.71 -4.19
N PHE A 413 -31.27 18.39 -4.28
CA PHE A 413 -32.23 17.46 -4.89
C PHE A 413 -33.11 16.73 -3.88
N ASN A 414 -32.97 17.03 -2.58
CA ASN A 414 -33.74 16.43 -1.48
C ASN A 414 -33.68 14.89 -1.41
N ILE A 415 -32.54 14.28 -1.76
CA ILE A 415 -32.39 12.82 -1.78
C ILE A 415 -32.36 12.20 -0.37
N PHE A 416 -32.04 12.99 0.65
CA PHE A 416 -31.94 12.53 2.05
C PHE A 416 -33.31 12.35 2.72
N ALA A 417 -34.42 12.57 2.00
CA ALA A 417 -35.77 12.24 2.48
C ALA A 417 -35.97 10.72 2.71
N THR A 418 -35.08 9.90 2.14
CA THR A 418 -35.08 8.43 2.28
C THR A 418 -33.76 7.91 2.80
N ALA A 419 -33.77 6.80 3.56
CA ALA A 419 -32.57 6.11 4.01
C ALA A 419 -31.71 5.59 2.82
N GLU A 420 -32.38 5.19 1.73
CA GLU A 420 -31.71 4.74 0.50
C GLU A 420 -30.95 5.87 -0.18
N GLY A 421 -31.44 7.11 -0.13
CA GLY A 421 -30.75 8.28 -0.64
C GLY A 421 -29.47 8.60 0.12
N ALA A 422 -29.46 8.47 1.44
CA ALA A 422 -28.24 8.63 2.24
C ALA A 422 -27.24 7.50 1.96
N LYS A 423 -27.71 6.26 1.80
CA LYS A 423 -26.88 5.10 1.41
C LYS A 423 -26.25 5.30 0.02
N PHE A 424 -27.04 5.74 -0.97
CA PHE A 424 -26.54 6.07 -2.30
C PHE A 424 -25.49 7.19 -2.26
N ALA A 425 -25.74 8.27 -1.52
CA ALA A 425 -24.83 9.38 -1.39
C ALA A 425 -23.48 8.94 -0.79
N THR A 426 -23.53 8.12 0.26
CA THR A 426 -22.33 7.52 0.88
C THR A 426 -21.57 6.65 -0.12
N ALA A 427 -22.28 5.80 -0.84
CA ALA A 427 -21.70 4.91 -1.85
C ALA A 427 -21.08 5.70 -3.01
N LEU A 428 -21.73 6.75 -3.49
CA LEU A 428 -21.20 7.62 -4.55
C LEU A 428 -19.93 8.36 -4.10
N ALA A 429 -19.89 8.86 -2.88
CA ALA A 429 -18.71 9.51 -2.33
C ALA A 429 -17.51 8.53 -2.28
N ILE A 430 -17.74 7.28 -1.86
CA ILE A 430 -16.73 6.21 -1.89
C ILE A 430 -16.30 5.92 -3.33
N PHE A 431 -17.23 5.87 -4.27
CA PHE A 431 -16.93 5.60 -5.67
C PHE A 431 -16.07 6.70 -6.32
N ILE A 432 -16.42 7.98 -6.11
CA ILE A 432 -15.62 9.13 -6.55
C ILE A 432 -14.20 9.07 -5.95
N THR A 433 -14.12 8.82 -4.64
CA THR A 433 -12.85 8.75 -3.92
C THR A 433 -11.98 7.60 -4.42
N SER A 434 -12.58 6.49 -4.84
CA SER A 434 -11.85 5.36 -5.43
C SER A 434 -11.09 5.77 -6.69
N VAL A 435 -11.67 6.61 -7.55
CA VAL A 435 -10.96 7.17 -8.71
C VAL A 435 -9.80 8.06 -8.25
N ILE A 436 -10.04 8.96 -7.28
CA ILE A 436 -9.01 9.88 -6.75
C ILE A 436 -7.82 9.11 -6.16
N VAL A 437 -8.07 8.06 -5.39
CA VAL A 437 -7.01 7.22 -4.80
C VAL A 437 -6.25 6.44 -5.88
N SER A 438 -6.92 5.96 -6.92
CA SER A 438 -6.24 5.32 -8.05
C SER A 438 -5.29 6.28 -8.77
N ILE A 439 -5.72 7.53 -8.98
CA ILE A 439 -4.89 8.59 -9.56
C ILE A 439 -3.69 8.89 -8.66
N ALA A 440 -3.93 9.08 -7.36
CA ALA A 440 -2.92 9.36 -6.36
C ALA A 440 -1.83 8.30 -6.32
N SER A 441 -2.24 7.05 -6.29
CA SER A 441 -1.36 5.90 -6.18
C SER A 441 -0.42 5.79 -7.36
N ILE A 442 -0.96 5.84 -8.58
CA ILE A 442 -0.14 5.70 -9.79
C ILE A 442 0.74 6.94 -10.02
N SER A 443 0.27 8.15 -9.75
CA SER A 443 1.11 9.34 -9.89
C SER A 443 2.28 9.37 -8.90
N ASN A 444 2.07 8.83 -7.71
CA ASN A 444 3.11 8.66 -6.70
C ASN A 444 4.26 7.78 -7.19
N ASP A 445 3.94 6.67 -7.84
CA ASP A 445 4.90 5.68 -8.33
C ASP A 445 5.55 6.12 -9.67
N ASN A 446 4.76 6.69 -10.57
CA ASN A 446 5.22 7.07 -11.90
C ASN A 446 6.42 8.02 -11.88
N LEU A 447 6.46 8.99 -10.96
CA LEU A 447 7.58 9.92 -10.89
C LEU A 447 8.86 9.25 -10.37
N GLN A 448 8.76 8.24 -9.49
CA GLN A 448 9.90 7.40 -9.09
C GLN A 448 10.44 6.62 -10.29
N ASP A 449 9.55 5.97 -11.04
CA ASP A 449 9.91 5.20 -12.23
C ASP A 449 10.54 6.08 -13.32
N LEU A 450 9.98 7.27 -13.54
CA LEU A 450 10.53 8.24 -14.49
C LEU A 450 11.90 8.76 -14.05
N LYS A 451 12.16 8.85 -12.74
CA LYS A 451 13.51 9.16 -12.22
C LYS A 451 14.46 8.01 -12.46
N THR A 452 14.04 6.77 -12.21
CA THR A 452 14.81 5.57 -12.55
C THR A 452 15.18 5.59 -14.03
N GLY A 453 14.20 5.77 -14.91
CA GLY A 453 14.41 5.82 -16.36
C GLY A 453 15.32 6.98 -16.78
N TYR A 454 15.18 8.16 -16.20
CA TYR A 454 16.06 9.29 -16.45
C TYR A 454 17.53 8.96 -16.12
N ILE A 455 17.77 8.25 -15.02
CA ILE A 455 19.14 7.86 -14.59
C ILE A 455 19.74 6.78 -15.49
N VAL A 456 18.93 5.83 -16.00
CA VAL A 456 19.38 4.75 -16.88
C VAL A 456 19.31 5.10 -18.36
N GLY A 457 18.80 6.28 -18.71
CA GLY A 457 18.73 6.77 -20.09
C GLY A 457 17.53 6.21 -20.89
N ALA A 458 16.42 5.87 -20.22
CA ALA A 458 15.20 5.38 -20.88
C ALA A 458 14.38 6.50 -21.51
N THR A 459 13.55 6.15 -22.49
CA THR A 459 12.64 7.07 -23.16
C THR A 459 11.35 7.24 -22.36
N PRO A 460 11.00 8.46 -21.89
CA PRO A 460 9.87 8.69 -20.98
C PRO A 460 8.51 8.24 -21.53
N TRP A 461 8.19 8.53 -22.80
CA TRP A 461 6.91 8.12 -23.36
C TRP A 461 6.72 6.60 -23.37
N LYS A 462 7.80 5.83 -23.50
CA LYS A 462 7.75 4.36 -23.44
C LYS A 462 7.47 3.87 -22.03
N GLN A 463 8.04 4.52 -21.01
CA GLN A 463 7.72 4.23 -19.61
C GLN A 463 6.26 4.60 -19.29
N GLN A 464 5.78 5.72 -19.79
CA GLN A 464 4.38 6.14 -19.62
C GLN A 464 3.41 5.11 -20.22
N VAL A 465 3.72 4.57 -21.41
CA VAL A 465 2.95 3.48 -22.04
C VAL A 465 3.04 2.20 -21.21
N ALA A 466 4.24 1.82 -20.74
CA ALA A 466 4.43 0.63 -19.92
C ALA A 466 3.62 0.69 -18.61
N LEU A 467 3.58 1.87 -17.97
CA LEU A 467 2.82 2.05 -16.74
C LEU A 467 1.31 2.10 -16.95
N ILE A 468 0.83 2.69 -18.07
CA ILE A 468 -0.60 2.59 -18.45
C ILE A 468 -0.97 1.12 -18.65
N LEU A 469 -0.13 0.34 -19.35
CA LEU A 469 -0.36 -1.09 -19.54
C LEU A 469 -0.36 -1.84 -18.21
N GLY A 470 0.58 -1.53 -17.29
CA GLY A 470 0.63 -2.06 -15.94
C GLY A 470 -0.63 -1.73 -15.13
N SER A 471 -1.11 -0.49 -15.22
CA SER A 471 -2.35 -0.06 -14.56
C SER A 471 -3.57 -0.80 -15.08
N VAL A 472 -3.68 -1.04 -16.39
CA VAL A 472 -4.78 -1.81 -16.98
C VAL A 472 -4.72 -3.28 -16.55
N VAL A 473 -3.53 -3.89 -16.60
CA VAL A 473 -3.35 -5.29 -16.17
C VAL A 473 -3.63 -5.45 -14.67
N GLY A 474 -3.14 -4.53 -13.84
CA GLY A 474 -3.47 -4.49 -12.41
C GLY A 474 -4.96 -4.36 -12.16
N ALA A 475 -5.63 -3.48 -12.90
CA ALA A 475 -7.09 -3.28 -12.82
C ALA A 475 -7.88 -4.56 -13.18
N ILE A 476 -7.43 -5.31 -14.18
CA ILE A 476 -8.02 -6.61 -14.55
C ILE A 476 -7.86 -7.62 -13.41
N ALA A 477 -6.74 -7.60 -12.69
CA ALA A 477 -6.47 -8.53 -11.59
C ALA A 477 -7.21 -8.16 -10.29
N ILE A 478 -7.42 -6.87 -10.00
CA ILE A 478 -7.96 -6.39 -8.73
C ILE A 478 -9.37 -6.95 -8.47
N ALA A 479 -10.30 -6.84 -9.40
CA ALA A 479 -11.69 -7.24 -9.18
C ALA A 479 -11.85 -8.75 -8.89
N PRO A 480 -11.24 -9.67 -9.67
CA PRO A 480 -11.29 -11.09 -9.35
C PRO A 480 -10.64 -11.44 -8.01
N VAL A 481 -9.49 -10.83 -7.70
CA VAL A 481 -8.79 -11.08 -6.43
C VAL A 481 -9.61 -10.57 -5.24
N LEU A 482 -10.21 -9.38 -5.34
CA LEU A 482 -11.10 -8.85 -4.30
C LEU A 482 -12.31 -9.75 -4.07
N ASN A 483 -12.98 -10.19 -5.14
CA ASN A 483 -14.11 -11.11 -5.03
C ASN A 483 -13.68 -12.45 -4.41
N LEU A 484 -12.55 -12.99 -4.82
CA LEU A 484 -12.01 -14.23 -4.28
C LEU A 484 -11.77 -14.10 -2.77
N LEU A 485 -11.09 -13.05 -2.33
CA LEU A 485 -10.78 -12.83 -0.92
C LEU A 485 -12.04 -12.55 -0.09
N TYR A 486 -13.00 -11.80 -0.66
CA TYR A 486 -14.30 -11.58 -0.03
C TYR A 486 -15.05 -12.88 0.18
N GLN A 487 -15.16 -13.73 -0.84
CA GLN A 487 -15.85 -15.01 -0.75
C GLN A 487 -15.14 -16.00 0.21
N ALA A 488 -13.81 -15.97 0.27
CA ALA A 488 -13.05 -16.87 1.13
C ALA A 488 -13.06 -16.44 2.60
N TYR A 489 -12.77 -15.18 2.87
CA TYR A 489 -12.51 -14.68 4.24
C TYR A 489 -13.57 -13.70 4.73
N GLY A 490 -14.31 -13.04 3.85
CA GLY A 490 -15.12 -11.88 4.22
C GLY A 490 -14.26 -10.67 4.66
N PHE A 491 -14.92 -9.55 4.92
CA PHE A 491 -14.27 -8.35 5.46
C PHE A 491 -14.95 -7.94 6.76
N THR A 492 -14.23 -7.22 7.63
CA THR A 492 -14.85 -6.66 8.83
C THR A 492 -16.05 -5.78 8.46
N GLY A 493 -17.22 -6.14 8.95
CA GLY A 493 -18.47 -5.44 8.65
C GLY A 493 -19.18 -5.89 7.36
N ALA A 494 -18.62 -6.83 6.60
CA ALA A 494 -19.24 -7.41 5.41
C ALA A 494 -18.83 -8.89 5.26
N LEU A 495 -19.76 -9.77 5.59
CA LEU A 495 -19.55 -11.23 5.46
C LEU A 495 -20.41 -11.76 4.30
N PRO A 496 -19.85 -12.57 3.40
CA PRO A 496 -20.59 -13.15 2.28
C PRO A 496 -21.57 -14.25 2.70
N ARG A 497 -21.39 -14.83 3.89
CA ARG A 497 -22.23 -15.90 4.45
C ARG A 497 -22.44 -15.72 5.95
N GLU A 498 -23.64 -16.01 6.46
CA GLU A 498 -23.97 -15.94 7.88
C GLU A 498 -23.22 -16.97 8.74
N THR A 499 -22.79 -18.07 8.13
CA THR A 499 -22.05 -19.16 8.80
C THR A 499 -20.59 -18.82 9.10
N MET A 500 -20.06 -17.73 8.52
CA MET A 500 -18.66 -17.36 8.68
C MET A 500 -18.38 -16.81 10.09
N ASP A 501 -17.22 -17.17 10.62
CA ASP A 501 -16.72 -16.61 11.85
C ASP A 501 -16.18 -15.17 11.59
N PRO A 502 -16.83 -14.12 12.16
CA PRO A 502 -16.37 -12.75 11.97
C PRO A 502 -14.93 -12.48 12.43
N SER A 503 -14.38 -13.33 13.31
CA SER A 503 -13.02 -13.18 13.82
C SER A 503 -11.94 -13.55 12.77
N GLN A 504 -12.32 -14.31 11.76
CA GLN A 504 -11.44 -14.73 10.65
C GLN A 504 -11.49 -13.75 9.46
N ALA A 505 -12.41 -12.78 9.50
CA ALA A 505 -12.56 -11.80 8.43
C ALA A 505 -11.30 -10.92 8.29
N LEU A 506 -10.95 -10.58 7.04
CA LEU A 506 -9.89 -9.62 6.78
C LEU A 506 -10.27 -8.25 7.37
N ALA A 507 -9.34 -7.65 8.09
CA ALA A 507 -9.59 -6.45 8.88
C ALA A 507 -10.01 -5.23 8.03
N ALA A 508 -9.53 -5.13 6.79
CA ALA A 508 -9.75 -4.04 5.84
C ALA A 508 -9.75 -2.64 6.50
N PRO A 509 -8.74 -2.29 7.32
CA PRO A 509 -8.82 -1.21 8.28
C PRO A 509 -9.04 0.16 7.64
N GLN A 510 -8.41 0.42 6.51
CA GLN A 510 -8.55 1.69 5.81
C GLN A 510 -9.95 1.84 5.20
N ALA A 511 -10.50 0.78 4.59
CA ALA A 511 -11.82 0.81 4.00
C ALA A 511 -12.90 1.01 5.08
N VAL A 512 -12.77 0.37 6.25
CA VAL A 512 -13.66 0.61 7.40
C VAL A 512 -13.59 2.06 7.84
N LEU A 513 -12.37 2.64 7.97
CA LEU A 513 -12.19 4.03 8.34
C LEU A 513 -12.85 5.00 7.35
N MET A 514 -12.62 4.81 6.05
CA MET A 514 -13.18 5.66 5.00
C MET A 514 -14.70 5.58 4.94
N THR A 515 -15.24 4.36 5.06
CA THR A 515 -16.69 4.14 5.13
C THR A 515 -17.30 4.83 6.34
N THR A 516 -16.65 4.71 7.50
CA THR A 516 -17.10 5.37 8.73
C THR A 516 -17.12 6.90 8.59
N ILE A 517 -16.08 7.50 8.00
CA ILE A 517 -16.03 8.95 7.75
C ILE A 517 -17.16 9.37 6.81
N ALA A 518 -17.36 8.63 5.70
CA ALA A 518 -18.43 8.93 4.75
C ALA A 518 -19.81 8.82 5.42
N GLN A 519 -20.09 7.73 6.12
CA GLN A 519 -21.34 7.56 6.86
C GLN A 519 -21.57 8.69 7.87
N GLY A 520 -20.51 9.12 8.57
CA GLY A 520 -20.62 10.19 9.55
C GLY A 520 -20.99 11.55 8.98
N ILE A 521 -20.71 11.79 7.71
CA ILE A 521 -21.11 13.04 7.03
C ILE A 521 -22.59 12.99 6.64
N PHE A 522 -23.13 11.79 6.30
CA PHE A 522 -24.49 11.64 5.80
C PHE A 522 -25.50 11.17 6.85
N SER A 523 -25.05 10.51 7.92
CA SER A 523 -25.91 10.02 9.02
C SER A 523 -25.42 10.53 10.38
N SER A 524 -26.34 10.81 11.29
CA SER A 524 -26.02 11.28 12.64
C SER A 524 -25.71 10.14 13.64
N ASP A 525 -25.55 8.92 13.20
CA ASP A 525 -25.50 7.71 14.05
C ASP A 525 -24.09 7.35 14.58
N LEU A 526 -23.07 8.19 14.32
CA LEU A 526 -21.73 7.94 14.82
C LEU A 526 -21.54 8.42 16.25
N ASP A 527 -20.81 7.63 17.04
CA ASP A 527 -20.37 8.04 18.39
C ASP A 527 -19.19 9.03 18.27
N TRP A 528 -19.53 10.27 17.94
CA TRP A 528 -18.59 11.37 17.79
C TRP A 528 -17.69 11.59 18.99
N ASN A 529 -18.13 11.19 20.21
CA ASN A 529 -17.36 11.40 21.44
C ASN A 529 -16.01 10.67 21.38
N PHE A 530 -15.99 9.41 20.91
CA PHE A 530 -14.75 8.64 20.80
C PHE A 530 -13.87 9.13 19.66
N ILE A 531 -14.47 9.57 18.53
CA ILE A 531 -13.72 10.16 17.42
C ILE A 531 -13.07 11.48 17.85
N LEU A 532 -13.81 12.39 18.50
CA LEU A 532 -13.28 13.66 19.01
C LEU A 532 -12.21 13.45 20.07
N PHE A 533 -12.39 12.47 20.97
CA PHE A 533 -11.34 12.07 21.91
C PHE A 533 -10.08 11.58 21.17
N GLY A 534 -10.25 10.79 20.11
CA GLY A 534 -9.17 10.34 19.24
C GLY A 534 -8.45 11.48 18.52
N ILE A 535 -9.18 12.50 18.07
CA ILE A 535 -8.60 13.74 17.52
C ILE A 535 -7.71 14.40 18.59
N GLY A 536 -8.17 14.49 19.83
CA GLY A 536 -7.38 15.00 20.96
C GLY A 536 -6.08 14.21 21.17
N VAL A 537 -6.16 12.87 21.17
CA VAL A 537 -4.98 11.98 21.26
C VAL A 537 -4.02 12.24 20.08
N GLY A 538 -4.55 12.39 18.87
CA GLY A 538 -3.76 12.69 17.68
C GLY A 538 -3.05 14.04 17.74
N VAL A 539 -3.71 15.08 18.26
CA VAL A 539 -3.10 16.41 18.48
C VAL A 539 -1.94 16.31 19.46
N VAL A 540 -2.11 15.58 20.57
CA VAL A 540 -1.03 15.34 21.54
C VAL A 540 0.13 14.59 20.86
N ALA A 541 -0.16 13.56 20.08
CA ALA A 541 0.84 12.80 19.33
C ALA A 541 1.62 13.70 18.35
N ILE A 542 0.94 14.59 17.64
CA ILE A 542 1.55 15.58 16.73
C ILE A 542 2.50 16.51 17.50
N ILE A 543 2.08 17.03 18.64
CA ILE A 543 2.91 17.90 19.48
C ILE A 543 4.16 17.15 19.96
N VAL A 544 4.01 15.92 20.42
CA VAL A 544 5.13 15.08 20.87
C VAL A 544 6.10 14.81 19.71
N ASP A 545 5.62 14.45 18.52
CA ASP A 545 6.49 14.23 17.33
C ASP A 545 7.25 15.52 16.96
N MET A 546 6.59 16.68 17.00
CA MET A 546 7.24 17.97 16.73
C MET A 546 8.34 18.28 17.75
N LEU A 547 8.09 18.05 19.03
CA LEU A 547 9.07 18.28 20.10
C LEU A 547 10.26 17.33 19.98
N LEU A 548 10.03 16.04 19.68
CA LEU A 548 11.07 15.04 19.49
C LEU A 548 11.97 15.43 18.30
N ARG A 549 11.40 15.78 17.17
CA ARG A 549 12.14 16.21 15.98
C ARG A 549 12.92 17.51 16.19
N LYS A 550 12.44 18.39 17.05
CA LYS A 550 13.12 19.64 17.40
C LYS A 550 14.28 19.41 18.38
N SER A 551 14.13 18.48 19.33
CA SER A 551 15.12 18.19 20.37
C SER A 551 16.24 17.26 19.87
N THR A 552 15.92 16.32 18.97
CA THR A 552 16.86 15.30 18.46
C THR A 552 16.62 15.08 16.97
N LYS A 553 17.66 15.17 16.15
CA LYS A 553 17.57 14.95 14.69
C LYS A 553 17.22 13.49 14.31
N SER A 554 17.33 12.54 15.25
CA SER A 554 17.20 11.10 15.02
C SER A 554 15.91 10.47 15.54
N LEU A 555 15.16 11.15 16.43
CA LEU A 555 13.95 10.60 17.01
C LEU A 555 12.70 11.16 16.32
N ALA A 556 11.82 10.27 15.90
CA ALA A 556 10.51 10.59 15.34
C ALA A 556 9.47 9.64 15.91
N LEU A 557 8.27 10.14 16.13
CA LEU A 557 7.13 9.35 16.58
C LEU A 557 5.93 9.66 15.68
N PRO A 558 5.84 9.05 14.48
CA PRO A 558 4.81 9.36 13.49
C PRO A 558 3.40 9.22 14.07
N PRO A 559 2.59 10.30 14.14
CA PRO A 559 1.25 10.25 14.76
C PRO A 559 0.29 9.30 14.06
N LEU A 560 0.43 9.17 12.73
CA LEU A 560 -0.36 8.22 11.93
C LEU A 560 -0.15 6.77 12.40
N ALA A 561 1.10 6.41 12.68
CA ALA A 561 1.46 5.08 13.15
C ALA A 561 0.95 4.80 14.59
N ILE A 562 0.88 5.82 15.44
CA ILE A 562 0.22 5.71 16.77
C ILE A 562 -1.27 5.41 16.58
N GLY A 563 -1.94 6.14 15.69
CA GLY A 563 -3.35 5.90 15.37
C GLY A 563 -3.59 4.49 14.83
N MET A 564 -2.71 3.98 13.98
CA MET A 564 -2.77 2.60 13.50
C MET A 564 -2.64 1.60 14.64
N GLY A 565 -1.73 1.82 15.59
CA GLY A 565 -1.56 0.99 16.78
C GLY A 565 -2.74 0.99 17.74
N ILE A 566 -3.62 2.00 17.69
CA ILE A 566 -4.89 1.98 18.43
C ILE A 566 -5.98 1.24 17.63
N TYR A 567 -5.93 1.34 16.32
CA TYR A 567 -6.99 0.96 15.39
C TYR A 567 -6.92 -0.51 14.94
N LEU A 568 -5.71 -1.03 14.68
CA LEU A 568 -5.50 -2.39 14.18
C LEU A 568 -5.73 -3.45 15.27
N PRO A 569 -6.10 -4.69 14.88
CA PRO A 569 -6.03 -5.82 15.80
C PRO A 569 -4.61 -6.00 16.34
N PRO A 570 -4.42 -6.14 17.66
CA PRO A 570 -3.08 -6.11 18.26
C PRO A 570 -2.20 -7.30 17.86
N THR A 571 -2.78 -8.43 17.46
CA THR A 571 -2.03 -9.59 16.94
C THR A 571 -1.36 -9.31 15.59
N LEU A 572 -1.85 -8.34 14.83
CA LEU A 572 -1.22 -7.91 13.57
C LEU A 572 -0.07 -6.93 13.81
N GLU A 573 -0.09 -6.20 14.92
CA GLU A 573 0.88 -5.15 15.22
C GLU A 573 2.18 -5.69 15.78
N VAL A 574 2.11 -6.74 16.60
CA VAL A 574 3.29 -7.31 17.27
C VAL A 574 4.37 -7.75 16.27
N PRO A 575 4.09 -8.52 15.22
CA PRO A 575 5.12 -8.89 14.25
C PRO A 575 5.67 -7.67 13.47
N LEU A 576 4.87 -6.62 13.23
CA LEU A 576 5.35 -5.36 12.66
C LEU A 576 6.39 -4.69 13.57
N VAL A 577 6.08 -4.59 14.86
CA VAL A 577 6.99 -4.00 15.85
C VAL A 577 8.27 -4.83 15.95
N ILE A 578 8.16 -6.16 16.03
CA ILE A 578 9.31 -7.07 16.09
C ILE A 578 10.19 -6.89 14.85
N GLY A 579 9.60 -6.86 13.65
CA GLY A 579 10.33 -6.63 12.39
C GLY A 579 11.11 -5.31 12.38
N ALA A 580 10.48 -4.22 12.83
CA ALA A 580 11.11 -2.90 12.92
C ALA A 580 12.28 -2.87 13.91
N VAL A 581 12.12 -3.50 15.07
CA VAL A 581 13.17 -3.62 16.11
C VAL A 581 14.34 -4.44 15.59
N ILE A 582 14.07 -5.58 14.96
CA ILE A 582 15.10 -6.44 14.35
C ILE A 582 15.86 -5.65 13.28
N GLY A 583 15.17 -4.94 12.40
CA GLY A 583 15.79 -4.10 11.37
C GLY A 583 16.75 -3.08 11.94
N TYR A 584 16.37 -2.40 13.02
CA TYR A 584 17.22 -1.44 13.72
C TYR A 584 18.51 -2.07 14.28
N PHE A 585 18.37 -3.21 14.97
CA PHE A 585 19.54 -3.89 15.56
C PHE A 585 20.47 -4.47 14.49
N ILE A 586 19.91 -5.03 13.42
CA ILE A 586 20.70 -5.52 12.29
C ILE A 586 21.49 -4.37 11.67
N HIS A 587 20.83 -3.25 11.33
CA HIS A 587 21.46 -2.09 10.73
C HIS A 587 22.58 -1.52 11.62
N LYS A 588 22.30 -1.38 12.91
CA LYS A 588 23.31 -0.93 13.91
C LYS A 588 24.50 -1.88 13.99
N HIS A 589 24.26 -3.19 14.00
CA HIS A 589 25.33 -4.19 14.06
C HIS A 589 26.18 -4.18 12.78
N LEU A 590 25.54 -4.13 11.61
CA LEU A 590 26.23 -4.05 10.32
C LEU A 590 27.09 -2.78 10.23
N ARG A 591 26.57 -1.65 10.64
CA ARG A 591 27.30 -0.38 10.63
C ARG A 591 28.54 -0.43 11.54
N ASN A 592 28.41 -0.96 12.74
CA ASN A 592 29.54 -1.14 13.66
C ASN A 592 30.60 -2.08 13.07
N ARG A 593 30.17 -3.16 12.43
CA ARG A 593 31.07 -4.14 11.80
C ARG A 593 31.78 -3.56 10.57
N ALA A 594 31.08 -2.79 9.74
CA ALA A 594 31.65 -2.09 8.58
C ALA A 594 32.66 -1.04 9.01
N GLN A 595 32.35 -0.25 10.06
CA GLN A 595 33.27 0.74 10.62
C GLN A 595 34.58 0.14 11.12
N GLN A 596 34.54 -1.08 11.70
CA GLN A 596 35.77 -1.78 12.17
C GLN A 596 36.60 -2.35 11.03
N ARG A 597 35.97 -2.65 9.88
CA ARG A 597 36.61 -3.32 8.76
C ARG A 597 37.16 -2.35 7.72
N ASN A 598 36.37 -1.40 7.29
CA ASN A 598 36.75 -0.41 6.28
C ASN A 598 36.03 0.92 6.51
N PRO A 599 36.63 1.87 7.26
CA PRO A 599 35.99 3.14 7.60
C PRO A 599 35.63 4.02 6.39
N GLU A 600 36.27 3.82 5.22
CA GLU A 600 36.10 4.64 4.03
C GLU A 600 34.85 4.20 3.19
N HIS A 601 34.44 2.93 3.32
CA HIS A 601 33.33 2.35 2.53
C HIS A 601 32.14 1.84 3.39
N VAL A 602 31.96 2.40 4.59
CA VAL A 602 30.94 1.94 5.56
C VAL A 602 29.52 1.96 4.98
N GLU A 603 29.14 3.03 4.30
CA GLU A 603 27.78 3.18 3.77
C GLU A 603 27.53 2.19 2.62
N GLU A 604 28.50 1.95 1.73
CA GLU A 604 28.36 0.97 0.63
C GLU A 604 28.16 -0.46 1.14
N ASP A 605 28.95 -0.87 2.14
CA ASP A 605 28.85 -2.20 2.75
C ASP A 605 27.52 -2.39 3.50
N VAL A 606 27.07 -1.35 4.21
CA VAL A 606 25.78 -1.36 4.93
C VAL A 606 24.60 -1.41 3.94
N ASP A 607 24.65 -0.63 2.88
CA ASP A 607 23.59 -0.57 1.86
C ASP A 607 23.45 -1.88 1.11
N ALA A 608 24.55 -2.54 0.75
CA ALA A 608 24.53 -3.85 0.11
C ALA A 608 23.85 -4.92 0.99
N CYS A 609 24.16 -4.93 2.30
CA CYS A 609 23.51 -5.84 3.24
C CYS A 609 22.04 -5.47 3.49
N HIS A 610 21.74 -4.17 3.53
CA HIS A 610 20.37 -3.68 3.69
C HIS A 610 19.48 -4.09 2.51
N GLN A 611 19.96 -3.95 1.28
CA GLN A 611 19.24 -4.40 0.07
C GLN A 611 18.88 -5.88 0.13
N ARG A 612 19.76 -6.76 0.60
CA ARG A 612 19.46 -8.18 0.80
C ARG A 612 18.35 -8.40 1.83
N GLY A 613 18.38 -7.64 2.94
CA GLY A 613 17.32 -7.65 3.94
C GLY A 613 15.97 -7.23 3.35
N VAL A 614 15.97 -6.18 2.54
CA VAL A 614 14.77 -5.68 1.82
C VAL A 614 14.21 -6.75 0.87
N LEU A 615 15.06 -7.42 0.08
CA LEU A 615 14.64 -8.45 -0.86
C LEU A 615 14.10 -9.70 -0.13
N PHE A 616 14.74 -10.13 0.95
CA PHE A 616 14.24 -11.24 1.76
C PHE A 616 12.91 -10.89 2.44
N ALA A 617 12.79 -9.69 3.03
CA ALA A 617 11.55 -9.19 3.64
C ALA A 617 10.42 -9.09 2.61
N SER A 618 10.71 -8.58 1.40
CA SER A 618 9.75 -8.58 0.29
C SER A 618 9.32 -10.01 -0.09
N GLY A 619 10.25 -10.96 -0.09
CA GLY A 619 9.94 -12.37 -0.27
C GLY A 619 8.99 -12.91 0.79
N LEU A 620 9.19 -12.58 2.08
CA LEU A 620 8.27 -12.98 3.16
C LEU A 620 6.85 -12.44 2.92
N ILE A 621 6.72 -11.18 2.50
CA ILE A 621 5.43 -10.57 2.21
C ILE A 621 4.75 -11.28 1.03
N VAL A 622 5.47 -11.45 -0.07
CA VAL A 622 4.95 -12.11 -1.28
C VAL A 622 4.53 -13.54 -0.97
N GLY A 623 5.36 -14.30 -0.23
CA GLY A 623 5.11 -15.71 0.06
C GLY A 623 3.84 -15.94 0.87
N GLU A 624 3.67 -15.24 1.99
CA GLU A 624 2.45 -15.35 2.80
C GLU A 624 1.23 -14.86 2.05
N SER A 625 1.35 -13.72 1.37
CA SER A 625 0.22 -13.11 0.66
C SER A 625 -0.25 -13.96 -0.51
N LEU A 626 0.66 -14.50 -1.33
CA LEU A 626 0.30 -15.40 -2.43
C LEU A 626 -0.31 -16.70 -1.92
N MET A 627 0.24 -17.25 -0.83
CA MET A 627 -0.34 -18.46 -0.23
C MET A 627 -1.74 -18.18 0.30
N GLY A 628 -2.00 -16.99 0.90
CA GLY A 628 -3.33 -16.57 1.29
C GLY A 628 -4.31 -16.53 0.12
N VAL A 629 -3.89 -16.04 -1.04
CA VAL A 629 -4.72 -16.03 -2.26
C VAL A 629 -4.93 -17.45 -2.80
N ILE A 630 -3.90 -18.31 -2.77
CA ILE A 630 -4.03 -19.74 -3.19
C ILE A 630 -5.01 -20.48 -2.29
N ILE A 631 -4.90 -20.31 -0.97
CA ILE A 631 -5.83 -20.92 -0.01
C ILE A 631 -7.24 -20.39 -0.26
N ALA A 632 -7.42 -19.10 -0.52
CA ALA A 632 -8.71 -18.52 -0.87
C ALA A 632 -9.34 -19.17 -2.12
N MET A 633 -8.54 -19.44 -3.16
CA MET A 633 -9.02 -20.16 -4.35
C MET A 633 -9.51 -21.57 -4.00
N ILE A 634 -8.77 -22.29 -3.15
CA ILE A 634 -9.15 -23.64 -2.73
C ILE A 634 -10.43 -23.63 -1.89
N ILE A 635 -10.57 -22.67 -0.96
CA ILE A 635 -11.77 -22.49 -0.13
C ILE A 635 -12.99 -22.21 -1.03
N VAL A 636 -12.90 -21.24 -1.94
CA VAL A 636 -14.01 -20.88 -2.83
C VAL A 636 -14.38 -22.05 -3.74
N PHE A 637 -13.41 -22.77 -4.30
CA PHE A 637 -13.67 -23.97 -5.09
C PHE A 637 -14.38 -25.05 -4.27
N SER A 638 -13.93 -25.33 -3.05
CA SER A 638 -14.56 -26.28 -2.15
C SER A 638 -16.01 -25.93 -1.87
N ILE A 639 -16.27 -24.67 -1.48
CA ILE A 639 -17.63 -24.21 -1.15
C ILE A 639 -18.55 -24.27 -2.37
N THR A 640 -18.10 -23.86 -3.54
CA THR A 640 -18.90 -23.89 -4.78
C THR A 640 -19.24 -25.30 -5.24
N THR A 641 -18.43 -26.29 -4.85
CA THR A 641 -18.67 -27.73 -5.13
C THR A 641 -19.40 -28.43 -3.98
N GLY A 642 -19.86 -27.71 -2.95
CA GLY A 642 -20.57 -28.28 -1.79
C GLY A 642 -19.69 -28.92 -0.73
N GLY A 643 -18.39 -28.59 -0.73
CA GLY A 643 -17.42 -29.07 0.26
C GLY A 643 -17.33 -28.20 1.52
N SER A 644 -16.33 -28.47 2.35
CA SER A 644 -16.05 -27.77 3.61
C SER A 644 -15.54 -26.32 3.39
N GLU A 645 -15.79 -25.44 4.35
CA GLU A 645 -15.17 -24.11 4.42
C GLU A 645 -13.64 -24.19 4.74
N ASP A 646 -13.20 -25.30 5.36
CA ASP A 646 -11.79 -25.57 5.67
C ASP A 646 -11.31 -26.86 4.97
N PRO A 647 -11.19 -26.88 3.63
CA PRO A 647 -10.92 -28.09 2.88
C PRO A 647 -9.51 -28.67 3.10
N LEU A 648 -8.57 -27.87 3.56
CA LEU A 648 -7.18 -28.26 3.78
C LEU A 648 -6.88 -28.62 5.24
N ALA A 649 -7.80 -28.42 6.18
CA ALA A 649 -7.57 -28.67 7.60
C ALA A 649 -7.20 -30.15 7.87
N LEU A 650 -6.00 -30.36 8.40
CA LEU A 650 -5.50 -31.69 8.78
C LEU A 650 -5.81 -32.05 10.23
N VAL A 651 -6.07 -31.06 11.07
CA VAL A 651 -6.29 -31.22 12.50
C VAL A 651 -7.58 -30.49 12.94
N GLY A 652 -8.23 -31.05 13.96
CA GLY A 652 -9.44 -30.45 14.53
C GLY A 652 -9.15 -29.46 15.68
N LYS A 653 -10.22 -28.85 16.21
CA LYS A 653 -10.15 -27.84 17.30
C LYS A 653 -9.40 -28.30 18.56
N ASN A 654 -9.33 -29.62 18.81
CA ASN A 654 -8.60 -30.16 19.96
C ASN A 654 -7.07 -29.99 19.86
N PHE A 655 -6.55 -29.65 18.68
CA PHE A 655 -5.12 -29.43 18.46
C PHE A 655 -4.70 -27.96 18.69
N ALA A 656 -5.63 -27.05 18.94
CA ALA A 656 -5.40 -25.60 19.00
C ALA A 656 -4.25 -25.22 19.96
N ASN A 657 -4.25 -25.73 21.21
CA ASN A 657 -3.17 -25.43 22.17
C ASN A 657 -1.79 -25.91 21.68
N THR A 658 -1.72 -27.04 21.01
CA THR A 658 -0.45 -27.54 20.44
C THR A 658 -0.03 -26.69 19.25
N ALA A 659 -0.98 -26.28 18.40
CA ALA A 659 -0.73 -25.39 17.28
C ALA A 659 -0.17 -24.03 17.72
N ASP A 660 -0.63 -23.48 18.86
CA ASP A 660 -0.15 -22.22 19.44
C ASP A 660 1.34 -22.32 19.81
N PHE A 661 1.74 -23.36 20.53
CA PHE A 661 3.15 -23.57 20.89
C PHE A 661 4.03 -23.86 19.67
N LEU A 662 3.53 -24.64 18.71
CA LEU A 662 4.26 -24.91 17.46
C LEU A 662 4.39 -23.63 16.62
N GLY A 663 3.32 -22.83 16.51
CA GLY A 663 3.32 -21.54 15.82
C GLY A 663 4.35 -20.58 16.41
N LEU A 664 4.38 -20.44 17.74
CA LEU A 664 5.38 -19.63 18.43
C LEU A 664 6.81 -20.14 18.17
N GLY A 665 7.03 -21.46 18.27
CA GLY A 665 8.34 -22.05 18.04
C GLY A 665 8.85 -21.80 16.61
N VAL A 666 8.00 -22.04 15.61
CA VAL A 666 8.34 -21.80 14.19
C VAL A 666 8.58 -20.32 13.93
N PHE A 667 7.80 -19.43 14.54
CA PHE A 667 7.98 -17.98 14.42
C PHE A 667 9.34 -17.52 14.97
N VAL A 668 9.70 -17.97 16.17
CA VAL A 668 11.01 -17.67 16.78
C VAL A 668 12.16 -18.21 15.94
N LEU A 669 12.07 -19.45 15.45
CA LEU A 669 13.09 -20.04 14.57
C LEU A 669 13.22 -19.25 13.26
N SER A 670 12.11 -18.77 12.70
CA SER A 670 12.10 -17.96 11.49
C SER A 670 12.76 -16.59 11.70
N ILE A 671 12.55 -15.95 12.86
CA ILE A 671 13.24 -14.72 13.25
C ILE A 671 14.75 -14.97 13.34
N ILE A 672 15.17 -16.04 14.01
CA ILE A 672 16.59 -16.41 14.14
C ILE A 672 17.21 -16.63 12.76
N TYR A 673 16.49 -17.35 11.88
CA TYR A 673 16.94 -17.59 10.50
C TYR A 673 17.03 -16.29 9.71
N PHE A 674 16.07 -15.36 9.84
CA PHE A 674 16.07 -14.06 9.18
C PHE A 674 17.30 -13.23 9.60
N ILE A 675 17.54 -13.13 10.90
CA ILE A 675 18.72 -12.40 11.44
C ILE A 675 20.02 -13.06 10.95
N TYR A 676 20.12 -14.38 11.07
CA TYR A 676 21.31 -15.11 10.61
C TYR A 676 21.56 -14.91 9.12
N HIS A 677 20.52 -14.99 8.30
CA HIS A 677 20.61 -14.85 6.86
C HIS A 677 21.19 -13.51 6.42
N ILE A 678 20.77 -12.41 7.07
CA ILE A 678 21.29 -11.08 6.77
C ILE A 678 22.71 -10.90 7.32
N LEU A 679 22.95 -11.30 8.57
CA LEU A 679 24.26 -11.13 9.21
C LEU A 679 25.34 -12.04 8.63
N SER A 680 25.00 -13.16 8.02
CA SER A 680 25.93 -14.05 7.32
C SER A 680 26.41 -13.52 5.98
N THR A 681 25.92 -12.37 5.54
CA THR A 681 26.34 -11.69 4.30
C THR A 681 27.80 -11.28 4.42
N LYS A 682 28.60 -11.70 3.43
CA LYS A 682 29.99 -11.26 3.33
C LYS A 682 30.02 -9.86 2.73
N PHE A 683 30.76 -8.96 3.35
CA PHE A 683 31.08 -7.67 2.74
C PHE A 683 31.91 -7.88 1.47
N THR A 684 31.78 -6.99 0.51
CA THR A 684 32.64 -6.97 -0.68
C THR A 684 34.09 -7.03 -0.27
N PRO A 685 34.96 -7.83 -0.93
CA PRO A 685 36.42 -7.79 -0.66
C PRO A 685 36.91 -6.35 -0.87
N SER A 686 37.54 -5.77 0.13
CA SER A 686 38.29 -4.52 -0.09
C SER A 686 39.35 -4.83 -1.12
N ASP A 687 39.32 -4.15 -2.25
CA ASP A 687 40.46 -4.13 -3.17
C ASP A 687 41.69 -3.70 -2.35
N LYS A 688 42.65 -4.61 -2.20
CA LYS A 688 43.96 -4.35 -1.58
C LYS A 688 44.79 -3.58 -2.55
#